data_4144b566f07b9741892e07b8daa10f68
#
_entry.id   4144b566f07b9741892e07b8daa10f68
#
_cell.length_a   1.000
_cell.length_b   1.000
_cell.length_c   1.000
_cell.angle_alpha   90.00
_cell.angle_beta   90.00
_cell.angle_gamma   90.00
#
_symmetry.space_group_name_H-M   'P 1'
#
loop_
_entity.id
_entity.type
_entity.pdbx_description
1 polymer ?
#
loop_
_entity_poly.entity_id
_entity_poly.type
_entity_poly.pdbx_seq_one_letter_code
_entity_poly.pdbx_strand_id
1 'polypeptide(L)'
;MIAPVFHAAEGKDNGAVGWPLARFLGVAPSPVLAAVARGAAVLYGAGAAARRAWYQRGWGRVQRLPAPVVSVGNLAVGGTGKTPLVAYLARELQKKGLKVVILSRGYGGQATAATCISDGSRVRVRPPVAGDEAFLLARDLPGVPVYTGRCRYEAGLMAWRRHQPDLFLLDDGLQHFQLHRDLELVLLDAEASLGNGRLLPAGPLREAPEVLRLADFLVLSRYRPERHQGALTRLSTQFPEQEILTASIRPEALYRYPGGEKLDLTALAAMPVLAFAGLARPQVFRETLTELGAQLTGWRAFPDHHPYRGREIQELVAAAQAGGAGALLTTAKDWARLGEKWQAPLPLLVLEVAARLEPWEALWLRVSELVNGERNRPLWYTHAPHRHEEDEPAKVSWPPGPMVWRAWQGLTVRGRPPQPRDVRRLLVRAPNWLGDAVMSLPVLEGLRRRFPNAKLTVLAVPRVAPLFLHHPLVQEVRELAPGMRGWASLLALRGRFDLAVALPNSFAAALGLFLAGARVRAGYAADGRSGLLTLAVHGREALMAVHLVYYYLGVLRAFGELTEEDVVPPRLYLTPADKAQGAALLGRGGPWVGLAPGAAYGPAKRWPAERFAEVARELATEAGVRPVILGGPGEAEVAEEVAAQAGVPVVNLAGRTTLRQVLGVLSHLSVLITNDSGLMHAAAALGVPLVAIFGSTDPYVTGPVSRRATIITHPQDCSPCFRRTCEQNYRCLTDVSVAEVAAAARLWLAAGPVR
;
A
#
# COMPACT_ATOMS: atom_id res chain seq x y z
N MET A 1 -6.80 -44.31 21.40
CA MET A 1 -6.86 -45.68 20.86
C MET A 1 -7.61 -45.64 19.54
N ILE A 2 -7.12 -46.40 18.54
CA ILE A 2 -7.59 -46.60 17.16
C ILE A 2 -7.12 -45.53 16.19
N ALA A 3 -5.92 -45.77 15.64
CA ALA A 3 -5.47 -45.25 14.37
C ALA A 3 -5.91 -46.21 13.24
N PRO A 4 -6.47 -45.74 12.14
CA PRO A 4 -6.69 -46.60 10.98
C PRO A 4 -5.41 -46.64 10.12
N VAL A 5 -4.91 -47.85 9.96
CA VAL A 5 -3.89 -48.23 8.99
C VAL A 5 -4.52 -48.18 7.59
N PHE A 6 -4.02 -47.28 6.74
CA PHE A 6 -4.43 -47.27 5.33
C PHE A 6 -3.49 -48.15 4.51
N HIS A 7 -3.96 -49.34 4.16
CA HIS A 7 -3.41 -50.12 3.05
C HIS A 7 -3.89 -49.51 1.73
N ALA A 8 -2.93 -49.15 0.85
CA ALA A 8 -3.24 -48.72 -0.50
C ALA A 8 -3.67 -49.93 -1.34
N ALA A 9 -4.95 -49.93 -1.73
CA ALA A 9 -5.42 -50.85 -2.76
C ALA A 9 -5.03 -50.29 -4.14
N GLU A 10 -4.31 -51.07 -4.93
CA GLU A 10 -4.07 -50.81 -6.35
C GLU A 10 -5.38 -50.91 -7.14
N GLY A 11 -5.99 -49.80 -7.45
CA GLY A 11 -7.17 -49.67 -8.29
C GLY A 11 -6.86 -48.87 -9.54
N LYS A 12 -7.09 -49.45 -10.71
CA LYS A 12 -7.02 -48.81 -12.03
C LYS A 12 -7.95 -47.58 -12.05
N ASP A 13 -7.39 -46.40 -11.97
CA ASP A 13 -8.14 -45.15 -12.09
C ASP A 13 -8.25 -44.72 -13.57
N ASN A 14 -9.40 -45.02 -14.15
CA ASN A 14 -9.88 -44.32 -15.34
C ASN A 14 -10.29 -42.89 -14.99
N GLY A 15 -9.52 -41.89 -15.43
CA GLY A 15 -9.90 -40.53 -15.77
C GLY A 15 -10.93 -39.73 -14.97
N ALA A 16 -11.24 -40.06 -13.73
CA ALA A 16 -12.15 -39.25 -12.91
C ALA A 16 -11.37 -38.27 -12.05
N VAL A 17 -11.36 -37.00 -12.43
CA VAL A 17 -10.98 -35.89 -11.55
C VAL A 17 -11.93 -35.91 -10.35
N GLY A 18 -11.50 -36.60 -9.26
CA GLY A 18 -12.32 -36.85 -8.10
C GLY A 18 -12.76 -35.56 -7.39
N TRP A 19 -13.91 -35.57 -6.82
CA TRP A 19 -14.50 -34.53 -6.00
C TRP A 19 -13.53 -34.09 -4.89
N PRO A 20 -13.39 -32.79 -4.58
CA PRO A 20 -12.59 -32.33 -3.44
C PRO A 20 -12.99 -32.98 -2.13
N LEU A 21 -14.30 -33.20 -1.90
CA LEU A 21 -14.84 -33.86 -0.71
C LEU A 21 -14.54 -35.36 -0.67
N ALA A 22 -14.62 -36.05 -1.82
CA ALA A 22 -14.31 -37.50 -1.90
C ALA A 22 -12.81 -37.76 -1.67
N ARG A 23 -11.93 -36.86 -2.14
CA ARG A 23 -10.51 -36.90 -1.82
C ARG A 23 -10.22 -36.65 -0.34
N PHE A 24 -11.00 -35.78 0.30
CA PHE A 24 -10.87 -35.47 1.72
C PHE A 24 -11.44 -36.62 2.60
N LEU A 25 -12.50 -37.31 2.15
CA LEU A 25 -13.16 -38.38 2.89
C LEU A 25 -12.65 -39.78 2.50
N GLY A 26 -11.84 -39.90 1.43
CA GLY A 26 -11.30 -41.20 0.99
C GLY A 26 -12.36 -42.22 0.49
N VAL A 27 -13.59 -41.76 0.17
CA VAL A 27 -14.73 -42.60 -0.18
C VAL A 27 -15.34 -42.12 -1.49
N ALA A 28 -15.68 -43.03 -2.40
CA ALA A 28 -16.49 -42.71 -3.58
C ALA A 28 -17.87 -42.18 -3.13
N PRO A 29 -18.33 -41.04 -3.63
CA PRO A 29 -19.55 -40.41 -3.16
C PRO A 29 -20.77 -41.25 -3.51
N SER A 30 -21.61 -41.53 -2.51
CA SER A 30 -22.93 -42.09 -2.76
C SER A 30 -23.77 -41.14 -3.63
N PRO A 31 -24.76 -41.67 -4.41
CA PRO A 31 -25.64 -40.82 -5.22
C PRO A 31 -26.31 -39.68 -4.44
N VAL A 32 -26.63 -39.93 -3.16
CA VAL A 32 -27.21 -38.94 -2.25
C VAL A 32 -26.22 -37.85 -1.91
N LEU A 33 -24.99 -38.19 -1.55
CA LEU A 33 -23.92 -37.22 -1.26
C LEU A 33 -23.59 -36.38 -2.50
N ALA A 34 -23.63 -36.98 -3.68
CA ALA A 34 -23.48 -36.32 -4.96
C ALA A 34 -24.61 -35.29 -5.23
N ALA A 35 -25.84 -35.62 -4.88
CA ALA A 35 -26.98 -34.69 -5.03
C ALA A 35 -26.89 -33.50 -4.06
N VAL A 36 -26.55 -33.79 -2.77
CA VAL A 36 -26.35 -32.73 -1.75
C VAL A 36 -25.24 -31.78 -2.17
N ALA A 37 -24.11 -32.28 -2.64
CA ALA A 37 -23.01 -31.43 -3.08
C ALA A 37 -23.36 -30.62 -4.32
N ARG A 38 -24.18 -31.14 -5.25
CA ARG A 38 -24.70 -30.34 -6.38
C ARG A 38 -25.59 -29.17 -5.90
N GLY A 39 -26.49 -29.42 -4.95
CA GLY A 39 -27.31 -28.37 -4.33
C GLY A 39 -26.45 -27.30 -3.64
N ALA A 40 -25.46 -27.73 -2.85
CA ALA A 40 -24.50 -26.82 -2.20
C ALA A 40 -23.67 -26.01 -3.22
N ALA A 41 -23.30 -26.60 -4.35
CA ALA A 41 -22.55 -25.90 -5.41
C ALA A 41 -23.39 -24.80 -6.09
N VAL A 42 -24.69 -24.97 -6.21
CA VAL A 42 -25.60 -23.92 -6.72
C VAL A 42 -25.61 -22.73 -5.75
N LEU A 43 -25.78 -22.98 -4.45
CA LEU A 43 -25.76 -21.92 -3.44
C LEU A 43 -24.41 -21.20 -3.36
N TYR A 44 -23.32 -21.96 -3.41
CA TYR A 44 -21.96 -21.41 -3.47
C TYR A 44 -21.79 -20.53 -4.73
N GLY A 45 -22.23 -20.99 -5.89
CA GLY A 45 -22.17 -20.24 -7.15
C GLY A 45 -22.96 -18.94 -7.10
N ALA A 46 -24.18 -19.01 -6.54
CA ALA A 46 -25.01 -17.81 -6.36
C ALA A 46 -24.30 -16.78 -5.44
N GLY A 47 -23.69 -17.22 -4.35
CA GLY A 47 -22.92 -16.38 -3.45
C GLY A 47 -21.70 -15.76 -4.13
N ALA A 48 -20.93 -16.54 -4.88
CA ALA A 48 -19.78 -16.08 -5.63
C ALA A 48 -20.18 -15.03 -6.71
N ALA A 49 -21.24 -15.31 -7.46
CA ALA A 49 -21.80 -14.40 -8.46
C ALA A 49 -22.32 -13.10 -7.84
N ALA A 50 -23.06 -13.19 -6.72
CA ALA A 50 -23.56 -12.03 -6.00
C ALA A 50 -22.40 -11.16 -5.48
N ARG A 51 -21.35 -11.77 -4.91
CA ARG A 51 -20.15 -11.06 -4.46
C ARG A 51 -19.46 -10.33 -5.62
N ARG A 52 -19.31 -10.98 -6.77
CA ARG A 52 -18.71 -10.34 -7.95
C ARG A 52 -19.57 -9.19 -8.43
N ALA A 53 -20.88 -9.39 -8.60
CA ALA A 53 -21.82 -8.37 -9.01
C ALA A 53 -21.83 -7.16 -8.07
N TRP A 54 -21.61 -7.38 -6.77
CA TRP A 54 -21.46 -6.33 -5.75
C TRP A 54 -20.29 -5.40 -6.08
N TYR A 55 -19.10 -5.95 -6.42
CA TYR A 55 -17.94 -5.16 -6.79
C TYR A 55 -18.07 -4.53 -8.18
N GLN A 56 -18.59 -5.27 -9.17
CA GLN A 56 -18.80 -4.77 -10.54
C GLN A 56 -19.80 -3.60 -10.61
N ARG A 57 -20.83 -3.61 -9.74
CA ARG A 57 -21.77 -2.49 -9.60
C ARG A 57 -21.25 -1.31 -8.78
N GLY A 58 -20.00 -1.38 -8.35
CA GLY A 58 -19.39 -0.31 -7.53
C GLY A 58 -19.90 -0.23 -6.09
N TRP A 59 -20.64 -1.24 -5.61
CA TRP A 59 -21.10 -1.29 -4.22
C TRP A 59 -20.00 -1.74 -3.25
N GLY A 60 -19.05 -2.55 -3.73
CA GLY A 60 -17.83 -2.94 -3.01
C GLY A 60 -16.70 -1.94 -3.24
N ARG A 61 -15.87 -1.72 -2.23
CA ARG A 61 -14.69 -0.85 -2.35
C ARG A 61 -13.62 -1.57 -3.16
N VAL A 62 -13.22 -0.98 -4.29
CA VAL A 62 -12.06 -1.40 -5.08
C VAL A 62 -10.98 -0.33 -4.92
N GLN A 63 -9.82 -0.73 -4.41
CA GLN A 63 -8.68 0.15 -4.15
C GLN A 63 -7.66 0.02 -5.28
N ARG A 64 -6.99 1.10 -5.65
CA ARG A 64 -5.93 1.10 -6.67
C ARG A 64 -4.58 1.39 -6.03
N LEU A 65 -3.56 0.63 -6.43
CA LEU A 65 -2.16 0.92 -6.10
C LEU A 65 -1.59 1.97 -7.05
N PRO A 66 -0.51 2.63 -6.62
CA PRO A 66 0.10 3.71 -7.41
C PRO A 66 0.80 3.25 -8.69
N ALA A 67 1.17 1.98 -8.80
CA ALA A 67 1.69 1.37 -10.02
C ALA A 67 0.72 0.31 -10.53
N PRO A 68 0.80 -0.05 -11.83
CA PRO A 68 -0.03 -1.10 -12.42
C PRO A 68 0.07 -2.42 -11.65
N VAL A 69 -1.03 -3.15 -11.61
CA VAL A 69 -1.13 -4.47 -10.97
C VAL A 69 -1.42 -5.52 -12.04
N VAL A 70 -0.47 -6.40 -12.27
CA VAL A 70 -0.64 -7.61 -13.07
C VAL A 70 -0.99 -8.76 -12.15
N SER A 71 -2.15 -9.33 -12.30
CA SER A 71 -2.67 -10.42 -11.47
C SER A 71 -2.47 -11.76 -12.14
N VAL A 72 -1.98 -12.72 -11.37
CA VAL A 72 -1.86 -14.13 -11.77
C VAL A 72 -2.77 -14.94 -10.87
N GLY A 73 -3.86 -15.42 -11.42
CA GLY A 73 -4.88 -16.16 -10.69
C GLY A 73 -5.22 -17.51 -11.30
N ASN A 74 -6.09 -18.27 -10.65
CA ASN A 74 -6.65 -19.49 -11.22
C ASN A 74 -8.12 -19.70 -10.83
N LEU A 75 -8.83 -20.40 -11.68
CA LEU A 75 -10.24 -20.69 -11.48
C LEU A 75 -10.48 -21.92 -10.61
N ALA A 76 -9.62 -22.93 -10.69
CA ALA A 76 -9.77 -24.20 -9.99
C ALA A 76 -8.95 -24.27 -8.70
N VAL A 77 -9.44 -25.00 -7.70
CA VAL A 77 -8.66 -25.35 -6.50
C VAL A 77 -7.57 -26.35 -6.88
N GLY A 78 -6.36 -26.14 -6.33
CA GLY A 78 -5.21 -27.01 -6.51
C GLY A 78 -4.00 -26.32 -7.14
N GLY A 79 -2.89 -27.05 -7.23
CA GLY A 79 -1.62 -26.55 -7.75
C GLY A 79 -1.64 -26.42 -9.28
N THR A 80 -2.01 -25.27 -9.79
CA THR A 80 -2.02 -24.96 -11.24
C THR A 80 -0.71 -24.39 -11.76
N GLY A 81 0.34 -24.29 -10.92
CA GLY A 81 1.65 -23.74 -11.33
C GLY A 81 1.73 -22.21 -11.26
N LYS A 82 0.90 -21.53 -10.46
CA LYS A 82 0.94 -20.07 -10.28
C LYS A 82 2.30 -19.57 -9.82
N THR A 83 2.81 -20.11 -8.71
CA THR A 83 4.06 -19.63 -8.10
C THR A 83 5.27 -19.70 -9.03
N PRO A 84 5.52 -20.82 -9.78
CA PRO A 84 6.54 -20.84 -10.80
C PRO A 84 6.33 -19.81 -11.93
N LEU A 85 5.07 -19.57 -12.34
CA LEU A 85 4.79 -18.57 -13.36
C LEU A 85 5.04 -17.14 -12.85
N VAL A 86 4.61 -16.81 -11.62
CA VAL A 86 4.90 -15.50 -10.99
C VAL A 86 6.41 -15.29 -10.90
N ALA A 87 7.17 -16.33 -10.52
CA ALA A 87 8.63 -16.26 -10.47
C ALA A 87 9.25 -16.00 -11.87
N TYR A 88 8.75 -16.69 -12.89
CA TYR A 88 9.17 -16.46 -14.27
C TYR A 88 8.89 -15.03 -14.73
N LEU A 89 7.66 -14.56 -14.54
CA LEU A 89 7.26 -13.20 -14.92
C LEU A 89 8.12 -12.15 -14.23
N ALA A 90 8.37 -12.31 -12.92
CA ALA A 90 9.18 -11.38 -12.16
C ALA A 90 10.62 -11.30 -12.73
N ARG A 91 11.24 -12.45 -13.06
CA ARG A 91 12.57 -12.51 -13.67
C ARG A 91 12.62 -11.86 -15.06
N GLU A 92 11.65 -12.17 -15.93
CA GLU A 92 11.61 -11.60 -17.29
C GLU A 92 11.36 -10.08 -17.27
N LEU A 93 10.46 -9.60 -16.42
CA LEU A 93 10.21 -8.17 -16.25
C LEU A 93 11.44 -7.44 -15.67
N GLN A 94 12.14 -8.06 -14.69
CA GLN A 94 13.38 -7.53 -14.14
C GLN A 94 14.49 -7.46 -15.21
N LYS A 95 14.62 -8.47 -16.09
CA LYS A 95 15.55 -8.44 -17.25
C LYS A 95 15.24 -7.30 -18.20
N LYS A 96 13.97 -6.88 -18.31
CA LYS A 96 13.54 -5.71 -19.08
C LYS A 96 13.79 -4.38 -18.36
N GLY A 97 14.45 -4.40 -17.20
CA GLY A 97 14.79 -3.20 -16.41
C GLY A 97 13.66 -2.66 -15.55
N LEU A 98 12.56 -3.39 -15.35
CA LEU A 98 11.47 -2.96 -14.51
C LEU A 98 11.72 -3.31 -13.03
N LYS A 99 11.39 -2.38 -12.14
CA LYS A 99 11.32 -2.61 -10.71
C LYS A 99 10.00 -3.30 -10.38
N VAL A 100 10.04 -4.58 -10.08
CA VAL A 100 8.85 -5.39 -9.79
C VAL A 100 8.77 -5.66 -8.30
N VAL A 101 7.55 -5.62 -7.74
CA VAL A 101 7.24 -6.09 -6.39
C VAL A 101 6.17 -7.17 -6.46
N ILE A 102 6.34 -8.25 -5.71
CA ILE A 102 5.34 -9.32 -5.61
C ILE A 102 4.47 -9.12 -4.37
N LEU A 103 3.16 -9.22 -4.57
CA LEU A 103 2.15 -9.23 -3.51
C LEU A 103 1.50 -10.60 -3.44
N SER A 104 1.62 -11.30 -2.30
CA SER A 104 1.00 -12.60 -2.07
C SER A 104 0.08 -12.60 -0.85
N ARG A 105 -0.77 -13.59 -0.74
CA ARG A 105 -1.64 -13.79 0.42
C ARG A 105 -0.87 -14.19 1.67
N GLY A 106 0.25 -14.88 1.50
CA GLY A 106 0.94 -15.55 2.60
C GLY A 106 0.13 -16.75 3.10
N TYR A 107 -0.46 -17.55 2.20
CA TYR A 107 -1.25 -18.71 2.55
C TYR A 107 -0.42 -19.68 3.43
N GLY A 108 -1.04 -20.19 4.52
CA GLY A 108 -0.35 -21.03 5.50
C GLY A 108 0.58 -20.28 6.46
N GLY A 109 0.83 -18.99 6.25
CA GLY A 109 1.63 -18.14 7.12
C GLY A 109 0.85 -17.62 8.33
N GLN A 110 1.59 -17.33 9.43
CA GLN A 110 1.02 -16.80 10.68
C GLN A 110 0.92 -15.25 10.68
N ALA A 111 1.49 -14.56 9.68
CA ALA A 111 1.42 -13.12 9.58
C ALA A 111 -0.03 -12.64 9.36
N THR A 112 -0.54 -11.81 10.27
CA THR A 112 -1.90 -11.26 10.22
C THR A 112 -1.98 -9.87 9.57
N ALA A 113 -0.89 -9.10 9.64
CA ALA A 113 -0.75 -7.77 9.05
C ALA A 113 0.07 -7.80 7.75
N ALA A 114 0.11 -6.67 7.05
CA ALA A 114 1.02 -6.48 5.92
C ALA A 114 2.48 -6.67 6.37
N THR A 115 3.20 -7.58 5.72
CA THR A 115 4.53 -8.01 6.15
C THR A 115 5.49 -8.07 4.96
N CYS A 116 6.68 -7.49 5.12
CA CYS A 116 7.78 -7.61 4.17
C CYS A 116 8.49 -8.97 4.37
N ILE A 117 8.35 -9.89 3.43
CA ILE A 117 9.03 -11.20 3.47
C ILE A 117 10.46 -11.07 2.95
N SER A 118 10.66 -10.30 1.88
CA SER A 118 11.96 -9.92 1.35
C SER A 118 11.91 -8.47 0.86
N ASP A 119 13.00 -7.74 1.07
CA ASP A 119 13.18 -6.41 0.51
C ASP A 119 13.93 -6.41 -0.84
N GLY A 120 14.14 -7.59 -1.39
CA GLY A 120 14.92 -7.82 -2.60
C GLY A 120 16.41 -8.08 -2.34
N SER A 121 16.97 -7.57 -1.23
CA SER A 121 18.38 -7.82 -0.86
C SER A 121 18.53 -9.02 0.08
N ARG A 122 17.56 -9.22 0.96
CA ARG A 122 17.56 -10.33 1.95
C ARG A 122 16.16 -10.80 2.29
N VAL A 123 16.04 -12.09 2.60
CA VAL A 123 14.82 -12.66 3.19
C VAL A 123 14.76 -12.26 4.66
N ARG A 124 13.68 -11.57 5.05
CA ARG A 124 13.48 -11.02 6.41
C ARG A 124 12.66 -11.93 7.31
N VAL A 125 11.75 -12.71 6.69
CA VAL A 125 10.79 -13.54 7.41
C VAL A 125 10.73 -14.92 6.78
N ARG A 126 10.77 -15.97 7.62
CA ARG A 126 10.74 -17.38 7.21
C ARG A 126 9.46 -18.07 7.68
N PRO A 127 9.10 -19.26 7.15
CA PRO A 127 8.06 -20.12 7.71
C PRO A 127 8.34 -20.46 9.19
N PRO A 128 7.32 -20.55 10.06
CA PRO A 128 5.89 -20.54 9.73
C PRO A 128 5.26 -19.15 9.64
N VAL A 129 5.97 -18.05 9.89
CA VAL A 129 5.41 -16.68 9.83
C VAL A 129 5.15 -16.27 8.37
N ALA A 130 6.15 -16.46 7.48
CA ALA A 130 5.94 -16.39 6.04
C ALA A 130 5.19 -17.65 5.57
N GLY A 131 4.26 -17.51 4.65
CA GLY A 131 3.71 -18.67 3.94
C GLY A 131 4.77 -19.29 3.03
N ASP A 132 4.67 -20.60 2.77
CA ASP A 132 5.65 -21.38 1.98
C ASP A 132 5.92 -20.75 0.62
N GLU A 133 4.87 -20.36 -0.11
CA GLU A 133 4.96 -19.83 -1.47
C GLU A 133 5.64 -18.46 -1.49
N ALA A 134 5.27 -17.59 -0.54
CA ALA A 134 5.90 -16.27 -0.41
C ALA A 134 7.39 -16.36 -0.02
N PHE A 135 7.75 -17.34 0.83
CA PHE A 135 9.13 -17.60 1.18
C PHE A 135 9.96 -18.09 -0.02
N LEU A 136 9.40 -19.02 -0.83
CA LEU A 136 10.08 -19.49 -2.03
C LEU A 136 10.31 -18.35 -3.04
N LEU A 137 9.30 -17.53 -3.30
CA LEU A 137 9.44 -16.36 -4.17
C LEU A 137 10.53 -15.41 -3.65
N ALA A 138 10.57 -15.18 -2.33
CA ALA A 138 11.56 -14.32 -1.70
C ALA A 138 13.00 -14.85 -1.77
N ARG A 139 13.17 -16.19 -1.69
CA ARG A 139 14.47 -16.88 -1.80
C ARG A 139 14.97 -16.89 -3.25
N ASP A 140 14.08 -17.20 -4.20
CA ASP A 140 14.44 -17.53 -5.58
C ASP A 140 14.56 -16.30 -6.50
N LEU A 141 14.17 -15.12 -5.97
CA LEU A 141 14.11 -13.88 -6.74
C LEU A 141 14.95 -12.75 -6.09
N PRO A 142 16.28 -12.83 -6.15
CA PRO A 142 17.13 -11.73 -5.70
C PRO A 142 16.81 -10.45 -6.51
N GLY A 143 16.75 -9.33 -5.83
CA GLY A 143 16.38 -8.04 -6.42
C GLY A 143 14.87 -7.77 -6.51
N VAL A 144 14.01 -8.77 -6.22
CA VAL A 144 12.55 -8.60 -6.24
C VAL A 144 11.98 -8.62 -4.82
N PRO A 145 11.44 -7.51 -4.31
CA PRO A 145 10.78 -7.49 -3.00
C PRO A 145 9.49 -8.31 -3.00
N VAL A 146 9.23 -9.03 -1.90
CA VAL A 146 8.04 -9.86 -1.70
C VAL A 146 7.32 -9.42 -0.44
N TYR A 147 6.04 -9.09 -0.56
CA TYR A 147 5.18 -8.67 0.53
C TYR A 147 3.95 -9.57 0.65
N THR A 148 3.50 -9.80 1.88
CA THR A 148 2.27 -10.55 2.15
C THR A 148 1.30 -9.76 2.99
N GLY A 149 0.01 -10.07 2.88
CA GLY A 149 -1.03 -9.49 3.71
C GLY A 149 -2.42 -9.95 3.29
N ARG A 150 -3.36 -10.04 4.24
CA ARG A 150 -4.77 -10.30 3.93
C ARG A 150 -5.36 -9.16 3.10
N CYS A 151 -5.02 -7.91 3.42
CA CYS A 151 -5.27 -6.72 2.62
C CYS A 151 -4.05 -6.46 1.71
N ARG A 152 -4.14 -6.87 0.41
CA ARG A 152 -3.04 -6.66 -0.57
C ARG A 152 -2.79 -5.18 -0.84
N TYR A 153 -3.82 -4.35 -0.69
CA TYR A 153 -3.66 -2.91 -0.83
C TYR A 153 -2.71 -2.34 0.22
N GLU A 154 -2.87 -2.69 1.49
CA GLU A 154 -1.95 -2.25 2.56
C GLU A 154 -0.53 -2.75 2.34
N ALA A 155 -0.37 -4.04 1.96
CA ALA A 155 0.93 -4.60 1.63
C ALA A 155 1.55 -3.90 0.41
N GLY A 156 0.76 -3.60 -0.61
CA GLY A 156 1.19 -2.86 -1.80
C GLY A 156 1.58 -1.42 -1.49
N LEU A 157 0.85 -0.72 -0.63
CA LEU A 157 1.22 0.63 -0.19
C LEU A 157 2.51 0.64 0.63
N MET A 158 2.69 -0.34 1.52
CA MET A 158 3.94 -0.51 2.26
C MET A 158 5.11 -0.73 1.30
N ALA A 159 4.94 -1.61 0.31
CA ALA A 159 5.94 -1.88 -0.70
C ALA A 159 6.20 -0.67 -1.60
N TRP A 160 5.17 0.05 -2.01
CA TRP A 160 5.28 1.26 -2.82
C TRP A 160 6.14 2.32 -2.12
N ARG A 161 5.85 2.61 -0.87
CA ARG A 161 6.59 3.61 -0.09
C ARG A 161 8.08 3.31 0.00
N ARG A 162 8.45 2.02 -0.04
CA ARG A 162 9.83 1.59 0.13
C ARG A 162 10.59 1.39 -1.18
N HIS A 163 9.93 0.92 -2.22
CA HIS A 163 10.60 0.44 -3.45
C HIS A 163 10.20 1.20 -4.70
N GLN A 164 9.06 1.90 -4.67
CA GLN A 164 8.48 2.60 -5.84
C GLN A 164 8.59 1.75 -7.12
N PRO A 165 7.92 0.59 -7.16
CA PRO A 165 8.01 -0.31 -8.29
C PRO A 165 7.34 0.29 -9.53
N ASP A 166 7.83 -0.11 -10.70
CA ASP A 166 7.16 0.18 -11.97
C ASP A 166 5.88 -0.66 -12.13
N LEU A 167 5.82 -1.82 -11.42
CA LEU A 167 4.72 -2.78 -11.53
C LEU A 167 4.62 -3.67 -10.29
N PHE A 168 3.37 -4.03 -9.93
CA PHE A 168 3.08 -5.08 -8.95
C PHE A 168 2.65 -6.36 -9.63
N LEU A 169 3.23 -7.50 -9.22
CA LEU A 169 2.73 -8.84 -9.54
C LEU A 169 1.90 -9.36 -8.36
N LEU A 170 0.63 -9.66 -8.61
CA LEU A 170 -0.28 -10.17 -7.60
C LEU A 170 -0.44 -11.69 -7.73
N ASP A 171 0.09 -12.43 -6.78
CA ASP A 171 -0.06 -13.89 -6.69
C ASP A 171 -1.41 -14.26 -6.07
N ASP A 172 -2.15 -15.15 -6.75
CA ASP A 172 -3.51 -15.60 -6.41
C ASP A 172 -4.53 -14.45 -6.29
N GLY A 173 -4.60 -13.60 -7.35
CA GLY A 173 -5.40 -12.37 -7.36
C GLY A 173 -6.84 -12.48 -7.84
N LEU A 174 -7.25 -13.55 -8.56
CA LEU A 174 -8.54 -13.63 -9.26
C LEU A 174 -9.77 -13.34 -8.37
N GLN A 175 -9.79 -13.80 -7.14
CA GLN A 175 -10.87 -13.58 -6.17
C GLN A 175 -10.67 -12.36 -5.27
N HIS A 176 -9.59 -11.59 -5.46
CA HIS A 176 -9.29 -10.42 -4.64
C HIS A 176 -9.89 -9.14 -5.21
N PHE A 177 -11.22 -9.03 -5.23
CA PHE A 177 -11.96 -7.90 -5.80
C PHE A 177 -11.71 -6.54 -5.14
N GLN A 178 -11.10 -6.52 -3.96
CA GLN A 178 -10.82 -5.27 -3.23
C GLN A 178 -9.64 -4.48 -3.81
N LEU A 179 -8.80 -5.10 -4.65
CA LEU A 179 -7.69 -4.47 -5.33
C LEU A 179 -7.96 -4.42 -6.83
N HIS A 180 -7.81 -3.23 -7.44
CA HIS A 180 -7.88 -3.08 -8.89
C HIS A 180 -6.69 -3.82 -9.54
N ARG A 181 -6.98 -4.51 -10.62
CA ARG A 181 -5.99 -5.22 -11.44
C ARG A 181 -6.05 -4.61 -12.82
N ASP A 182 -4.91 -4.18 -13.32
CA ASP A 182 -4.79 -3.52 -14.63
C ASP A 182 -4.60 -4.56 -15.75
N LEU A 183 -4.14 -5.77 -15.39
CA LEU A 183 -4.04 -6.93 -16.28
C LEU A 183 -4.31 -8.20 -15.49
N GLU A 184 -5.14 -9.10 -16.02
CA GLU A 184 -5.51 -10.35 -15.37
C GLU A 184 -5.13 -11.56 -16.21
N LEU A 185 -4.20 -12.40 -15.69
CA LEU A 185 -3.82 -13.70 -16.26
C LEU A 185 -4.51 -14.80 -15.45
N VAL A 186 -5.32 -15.64 -16.11
CA VAL A 186 -5.99 -16.76 -15.45
C VAL A 186 -5.44 -18.08 -15.93
N LEU A 187 -4.84 -18.84 -14.99
CA LEU A 187 -4.25 -20.13 -15.26
C LEU A 187 -5.29 -21.24 -15.28
N LEU A 188 -5.22 -22.04 -16.32
CA LEU A 188 -5.93 -23.31 -16.50
C LEU A 188 -4.90 -24.43 -16.65
N ASP A 189 -5.09 -25.52 -15.98
CA ASP A 189 -4.23 -26.69 -16.11
C ASP A 189 -4.48 -27.42 -17.44
N ALA A 190 -3.44 -27.69 -18.22
CA ALA A 190 -3.58 -28.29 -19.56
C ALA A 190 -4.22 -29.69 -19.54
N GLU A 191 -3.96 -30.47 -18.47
CA GLU A 191 -4.54 -31.81 -18.29
C GLU A 191 -6.00 -31.75 -17.79
N ALA A 192 -6.23 -30.94 -16.72
CA ALA A 192 -7.52 -30.88 -16.06
C ALA A 192 -8.46 -29.82 -16.64
N SER A 193 -7.93 -28.80 -17.30
CA SER A 193 -8.68 -27.66 -17.83
C SER A 193 -9.71 -27.11 -16.83
N LEU A 194 -11.00 -27.24 -17.10
CA LEU A 194 -12.11 -26.87 -16.21
C LEU A 194 -12.58 -28.03 -15.30
N GLY A 195 -11.86 -29.19 -15.31
CA GLY A 195 -12.27 -30.36 -14.59
C GLY A 195 -13.61 -30.91 -15.05
N ASN A 196 -14.54 -31.15 -14.11
CA ASN A 196 -15.90 -31.56 -14.43
C ASN A 196 -16.86 -30.37 -14.69
N GLY A 197 -16.34 -29.14 -14.83
CA GLY A 197 -17.08 -27.91 -15.07
C GLY A 197 -17.96 -27.44 -13.90
N ARG A 198 -17.88 -28.08 -12.73
CA ARG A 198 -18.74 -27.77 -11.59
C ARG A 198 -18.00 -26.94 -10.53
N LEU A 199 -18.80 -26.15 -9.81
CA LEU A 199 -18.33 -25.34 -8.70
C LEU A 199 -18.14 -26.19 -7.43
N LEU A 200 -17.35 -25.65 -6.49
CA LEU A 200 -17.24 -26.21 -5.14
C LEU A 200 -18.62 -26.32 -4.47
N PRO A 201 -18.92 -27.35 -3.71
CA PRO A 201 -18.07 -28.55 -3.48
C PRO A 201 -18.29 -29.68 -4.49
N ALA A 202 -19.11 -29.49 -5.54
CA ALA A 202 -19.43 -30.50 -6.55
C ALA A 202 -18.35 -30.68 -7.63
N GLY A 203 -17.40 -29.77 -7.71
CA GLY A 203 -16.28 -29.78 -8.64
C GLY A 203 -15.13 -28.91 -8.14
N PRO A 204 -14.09 -28.71 -8.95
CA PRO A 204 -12.90 -27.99 -8.53
C PRO A 204 -13.01 -26.47 -8.66
N LEU A 205 -14.05 -25.94 -9.32
CA LEU A 205 -14.10 -24.53 -9.69
C LEU A 205 -14.50 -23.64 -8.50
N ARG A 206 -13.73 -22.55 -8.30
CA ARG A 206 -14.04 -21.50 -7.31
C ARG A 206 -15.07 -20.51 -7.82
N GLU A 207 -15.18 -20.36 -9.15
CA GLU A 207 -16.10 -19.48 -9.84
C GLU A 207 -16.57 -20.10 -11.16
N ALA A 208 -17.67 -19.58 -11.70
CA ALA A 208 -18.22 -20.07 -12.95
C ALA A 208 -17.28 -19.85 -14.15
N PRO A 209 -17.23 -20.75 -15.14
CA PRO A 209 -16.31 -20.64 -16.29
C PRO A 209 -16.44 -19.33 -17.07
N GLU A 210 -17.62 -18.70 -17.05
CA GLU A 210 -17.91 -17.44 -17.75
C GLU A 210 -17.01 -16.28 -17.27
N VAL A 211 -16.43 -16.40 -16.08
CA VAL A 211 -15.45 -15.43 -15.53
C VAL A 211 -14.21 -15.33 -16.38
N LEU A 212 -13.84 -16.39 -17.09
CA LEU A 212 -12.69 -16.40 -18.00
C LEU A 212 -12.81 -15.35 -19.12
N ARG A 213 -14.03 -14.93 -19.46
CA ARG A 213 -14.27 -13.84 -20.42
C ARG A 213 -13.81 -12.47 -19.92
N LEU A 214 -13.57 -12.33 -18.62
CA LEU A 214 -13.09 -11.09 -18.00
C LEU A 214 -11.55 -11.04 -17.89
N ALA A 215 -10.86 -12.14 -18.19
CA ALA A 215 -9.42 -12.19 -18.19
C ALA A 215 -8.86 -11.53 -19.46
N ASP A 216 -7.73 -10.85 -19.33
CA ASP A 216 -6.98 -10.34 -20.47
C ASP A 216 -6.24 -11.48 -21.18
N PHE A 217 -5.70 -12.42 -20.39
CA PHE A 217 -5.03 -13.61 -20.90
C PHE A 217 -5.51 -14.88 -20.20
N LEU A 218 -5.75 -15.92 -20.98
CA LEU A 218 -5.88 -17.29 -20.48
C LEU A 218 -4.54 -18.00 -20.63
N VAL A 219 -4.04 -18.60 -19.57
CA VAL A 219 -2.75 -19.30 -19.60
C VAL A 219 -2.97 -20.80 -19.39
N LEU A 220 -2.73 -21.59 -20.43
CA LEU A 220 -2.77 -23.05 -20.36
C LEU A 220 -1.45 -23.57 -19.76
N SER A 221 -1.45 -23.82 -18.46
CA SER A 221 -0.27 -24.19 -17.68
C SER A 221 0.05 -25.68 -17.77
N ARG A 222 1.33 -26.05 -17.59
CA ARG A 222 1.86 -27.40 -17.79
C ARG A 222 1.63 -27.93 -19.21
N TYR A 223 1.57 -27.02 -20.15
CA TYR A 223 1.33 -27.34 -21.54
C TYR A 223 2.49 -28.13 -22.15
N ARG A 224 2.12 -29.18 -22.89
CA ARG A 224 3.02 -30.01 -23.72
C ARG A 224 2.35 -30.17 -25.09
N PRO A 225 2.96 -29.66 -26.17
CA PRO A 225 2.34 -29.72 -27.50
C PRO A 225 1.86 -31.10 -27.89
N GLU A 226 2.66 -32.15 -27.61
CA GLU A 226 2.40 -33.53 -27.99
C GLU A 226 1.14 -34.13 -27.32
N ARG A 227 0.71 -33.56 -26.19
CA ARG A 227 -0.39 -34.11 -25.39
C ARG A 227 -1.60 -33.18 -25.32
N HIS A 228 -1.37 -31.85 -25.39
CA HIS A 228 -2.40 -30.89 -25.00
C HIS A 228 -2.90 -29.98 -26.13
N GLN A 229 -2.52 -30.25 -27.41
CA GLN A 229 -2.98 -29.45 -28.55
C GLN A 229 -4.52 -29.43 -28.64
N GLY A 230 -5.20 -30.54 -28.36
CA GLY A 230 -6.66 -30.60 -28.32
C GLY A 230 -7.29 -29.78 -27.20
N ALA A 231 -6.61 -29.61 -26.05
CA ALA A 231 -7.09 -28.74 -24.98
C ALA A 231 -6.96 -27.25 -25.39
N LEU A 232 -5.89 -26.89 -26.04
CA LEU A 232 -5.67 -25.55 -26.58
C LEU A 232 -6.77 -25.19 -27.61
N THR A 233 -7.02 -26.06 -28.58
CA THR A 233 -8.07 -25.86 -29.59
C THR A 233 -9.46 -25.72 -28.97
N ARG A 234 -9.82 -26.58 -28.00
CA ARG A 234 -11.11 -26.43 -27.29
C ARG A 234 -11.22 -25.11 -26.56
N LEU A 235 -10.16 -24.67 -25.89
CA LEU A 235 -10.17 -23.41 -25.13
C LEU A 235 -10.32 -22.20 -26.06
N SER A 236 -9.60 -22.17 -27.20
CA SER A 236 -9.69 -21.10 -28.20
C SER A 236 -11.06 -21.05 -28.89
N THR A 237 -11.70 -22.20 -29.08
CA THR A 237 -13.07 -22.25 -29.62
C THR A 237 -14.10 -21.75 -28.63
N GLN A 238 -13.93 -22.07 -27.33
CA GLN A 238 -14.86 -21.69 -26.27
C GLN A 238 -14.73 -20.20 -25.87
N PHE A 239 -13.51 -19.64 -25.98
CA PHE A 239 -13.18 -18.26 -25.63
C PHE A 239 -12.43 -17.57 -26.79
N PRO A 240 -13.11 -17.30 -27.91
CA PRO A 240 -12.44 -16.77 -29.12
C PRO A 240 -11.97 -15.31 -28.98
N GLU A 241 -12.48 -14.58 -28.01
CA GLU A 241 -12.10 -13.18 -27.76
C GLU A 241 -10.91 -13.05 -26.80
N GLN A 242 -10.53 -14.14 -26.10
CA GLN A 242 -9.42 -14.14 -25.17
C GLN A 242 -8.14 -14.58 -25.86
N GLU A 243 -7.07 -13.86 -25.56
CA GLU A 243 -5.72 -14.27 -25.99
C GLU A 243 -5.22 -15.41 -25.09
N ILE A 244 -4.81 -16.52 -25.71
CA ILE A 244 -4.40 -17.73 -25.00
C ILE A 244 -2.88 -17.90 -25.10
N LEU A 245 -2.25 -17.94 -23.93
CA LEU A 245 -0.84 -18.23 -23.77
C LEU A 245 -0.65 -19.66 -23.27
N THR A 246 0.49 -20.25 -23.55
CA THR A 246 0.87 -21.56 -23.02
C THR A 246 2.03 -21.42 -22.04
N ALA A 247 2.01 -22.19 -20.95
CA ALA A 247 3.09 -22.21 -19.98
C ALA A 247 3.57 -23.63 -19.75
N SER A 248 4.82 -23.94 -20.09
CA SER A 248 5.47 -25.17 -19.71
C SER A 248 6.10 -25.06 -18.33
N ILE A 249 6.08 -26.13 -17.54
CA ILE A 249 6.79 -26.23 -16.26
C ILE A 249 7.75 -27.40 -16.37
N ARG A 250 9.05 -27.11 -16.23
CA ARG A 250 10.12 -28.10 -16.41
C ARG A 250 11.06 -28.11 -15.21
N PRO A 251 11.68 -29.26 -14.88
CA PRO A 251 12.80 -29.31 -13.95
C PRO A 251 13.92 -28.36 -14.39
N GLU A 252 14.45 -27.58 -13.45
CA GLU A 252 15.49 -26.59 -13.71
C GLU A 252 16.78 -26.88 -12.95
N ALA A 253 16.66 -27.31 -11.67
CA ALA A 253 17.80 -27.52 -10.82
C ALA A 253 17.53 -28.60 -9.79
N LEU A 254 18.60 -29.27 -9.37
CA LEU A 254 18.60 -30.24 -8.26
C LEU A 254 19.60 -29.74 -7.21
N TYR A 255 19.14 -29.61 -5.96
CA TYR A 255 20.00 -29.18 -4.86
C TYR A 255 20.14 -30.27 -3.82
N ARG A 256 21.34 -30.39 -3.23
CA ARG A 256 21.64 -31.32 -2.12
C ARG A 256 21.73 -30.54 -0.81
N TYR A 257 21.01 -30.99 0.21
CA TYR A 257 21.07 -30.46 1.57
C TYR A 257 21.53 -31.51 2.58
N PRO A 258 22.29 -31.12 3.63
CA PRO A 258 22.76 -29.75 3.93
C PRO A 258 23.86 -29.31 2.94
N GLY A 259 24.05 -28.00 2.82
CA GLY A 259 25.09 -27.41 2.01
C GLY A 259 24.57 -26.60 0.80
N GLY A 260 23.40 -26.92 0.25
CA GLY A 260 22.83 -26.19 -0.88
C GLY A 260 23.59 -26.37 -2.20
N GLU A 261 24.33 -27.47 -2.34
CA GLU A 261 25.10 -27.81 -3.53
C GLU A 261 24.17 -28.07 -4.72
N LYS A 262 24.41 -27.39 -5.84
CA LYS A 262 23.67 -27.61 -7.09
C LYS A 262 24.25 -28.81 -7.81
N LEU A 263 23.41 -29.80 -8.11
CA LEU A 263 23.73 -30.99 -8.85
C LEU A 263 23.16 -30.91 -10.28
N ASP A 264 23.74 -31.67 -11.19
CA ASP A 264 23.12 -31.91 -12.50
C ASP A 264 21.89 -32.81 -12.35
N LEU A 265 20.88 -32.61 -13.19
CA LEU A 265 19.64 -33.41 -13.15
C LEU A 265 19.90 -34.89 -13.46
N THR A 266 20.94 -35.18 -14.23
CA THR A 266 21.37 -36.57 -14.57
C THR A 266 21.82 -37.36 -13.35
N ALA A 267 22.14 -36.72 -12.23
CA ALA A 267 22.46 -37.38 -10.96
C ALA A 267 21.29 -38.22 -10.42
N LEU A 268 20.04 -37.94 -10.79
CA LEU A 268 18.89 -38.73 -10.43
C LEU A 268 18.85 -40.11 -11.09
N ALA A 269 19.46 -40.26 -12.25
CA ALA A 269 19.58 -41.56 -12.93
C ALA A 269 20.70 -42.45 -12.34
N ALA A 270 21.65 -41.84 -11.63
CA ALA A 270 22.79 -42.55 -11.04
C ALA A 270 22.62 -42.88 -9.55
N MET A 271 21.70 -42.21 -8.86
CA MET A 271 21.51 -42.35 -7.41
C MET A 271 20.12 -42.89 -7.06
N PRO A 272 20.04 -44.07 -6.38
CA PRO A 272 18.76 -44.56 -5.86
C PRO A 272 18.18 -43.62 -4.80
N VAL A 273 16.91 -43.23 -4.94
CA VAL A 273 16.27 -42.23 -4.06
C VAL A 273 14.90 -42.70 -3.57
N LEU A 274 14.55 -42.38 -2.33
CA LEU A 274 13.16 -42.42 -1.86
C LEU A 274 12.56 -41.03 -2.05
N ALA A 275 11.54 -40.91 -2.91
CA ALA A 275 10.89 -39.65 -3.20
C ALA A 275 9.61 -39.44 -2.36
N PHE A 276 9.36 -38.23 -1.91
CA PHE A 276 8.13 -37.85 -1.22
C PHE A 276 7.66 -36.45 -1.60
N ALA A 277 6.35 -36.20 -1.54
CA ALA A 277 5.78 -34.89 -1.83
C ALA A 277 4.45 -34.65 -1.09
N GLY A 278 4.31 -33.43 -0.52
CA GLY A 278 3.08 -32.87 0.04
C GLY A 278 2.47 -31.82 -0.90
N LEU A 279 2.02 -32.26 -2.06
CA LEU A 279 1.46 -31.43 -3.13
C LEU A 279 -0.01 -31.79 -3.38
N ALA A 280 -0.77 -30.83 -3.92
CA ALA A 280 -2.15 -31.08 -4.37
C ALA A 280 -2.24 -32.21 -5.44
N ARG A 281 -1.19 -32.39 -6.23
CA ARG A 281 -1.07 -33.43 -7.28
C ARG A 281 0.30 -34.10 -7.21
N PRO A 282 0.53 -35.00 -6.26
CA PRO A 282 1.83 -35.63 -6.06
C PRO A 282 2.23 -36.53 -7.24
N GLN A 283 1.26 -37.07 -8.01
CA GLN A 283 1.49 -37.90 -9.17
C GLN A 283 2.27 -37.16 -10.27
N VAL A 284 2.02 -35.86 -10.48
CA VAL A 284 2.76 -35.06 -11.46
C VAL A 284 4.25 -34.99 -11.13
N PHE A 285 4.58 -34.92 -9.83
CA PHE A 285 5.99 -34.97 -9.41
C PHE A 285 6.59 -36.35 -9.67
N ARG A 286 5.86 -37.44 -9.38
CA ARG A 286 6.32 -38.80 -9.69
C ARG A 286 6.54 -39.02 -11.18
N GLU A 287 5.64 -38.55 -12.04
CA GLU A 287 5.80 -38.59 -13.50
C GLU A 287 7.04 -37.83 -13.95
N THR A 288 7.26 -36.62 -13.43
CA THR A 288 8.47 -35.82 -13.70
C THR A 288 9.74 -36.58 -13.33
N LEU A 289 9.77 -37.28 -12.20
CA LEU A 289 10.91 -38.07 -11.77
C LEU A 289 11.14 -39.28 -12.69
N THR A 290 10.08 -39.93 -13.15
CA THR A 290 10.17 -41.02 -14.14
C THR A 290 10.73 -40.53 -15.47
N GLU A 291 10.28 -39.36 -15.95
CA GLU A 291 10.78 -38.72 -17.17
C GLU A 291 12.28 -38.35 -17.08
N LEU A 292 12.75 -37.99 -15.88
CA LEU A 292 14.17 -37.73 -15.61
C LEU A 292 15.00 -39.01 -15.41
N GLY A 293 14.40 -40.20 -15.53
CA GLY A 293 15.06 -41.46 -15.32
C GLY A 293 15.49 -41.73 -13.88
N ALA A 294 14.84 -41.12 -12.89
CA ALA A 294 15.17 -41.25 -11.47
C ALA A 294 15.01 -42.70 -10.99
N GLN A 295 16.02 -43.24 -10.28
CA GLN A 295 15.96 -44.57 -9.66
C GLN A 295 15.18 -44.51 -8.34
N LEU A 296 13.86 -44.69 -8.42
CA LEU A 296 12.96 -44.65 -7.24
C LEU A 296 12.99 -45.95 -6.48
N THR A 297 13.54 -45.98 -5.27
CA THR A 297 13.44 -47.10 -4.34
C THR A 297 12.16 -47.08 -3.52
N GLY A 298 11.48 -45.95 -3.45
CA GLY A 298 10.21 -45.77 -2.76
C GLY A 298 9.54 -44.48 -3.10
N TRP A 299 8.23 -44.43 -2.80
CA TRP A 299 7.40 -43.26 -3.00
C TRP A 299 6.43 -43.01 -1.82
N ARG A 300 6.36 -41.78 -1.31
CA ARG A 300 5.40 -41.37 -0.29
C ARG A 300 4.67 -40.08 -0.67
N ALA A 301 3.36 -40.11 -0.70
CA ALA A 301 2.53 -38.93 -0.90
C ALA A 301 1.95 -38.44 0.43
N PHE A 302 2.01 -37.14 0.67
CA PHE A 302 1.42 -36.48 1.81
C PHE A 302 0.33 -35.49 1.34
N PRO A 303 -0.59 -35.06 2.22
CA PRO A 303 -1.53 -33.99 1.93
C PRO A 303 -0.83 -32.69 1.51
N ASP A 304 -1.50 -31.87 0.70
CA ASP A 304 -0.96 -30.55 0.33
C ASP A 304 -0.72 -29.69 1.58
N HIS A 305 0.38 -28.97 1.62
CA HIS A 305 0.84 -28.17 2.77
C HIS A 305 1.12 -29.00 4.05
N HIS A 306 1.54 -30.25 3.92
CA HIS A 306 1.84 -31.11 5.07
C HIS A 306 2.98 -30.54 5.94
N PRO A 307 2.83 -30.45 7.29
CA PRO A 307 3.79 -29.76 8.17
C PRO A 307 5.00 -30.60 8.61
N TYR A 308 5.22 -31.79 8.08
CA TYR A 308 6.31 -32.74 8.39
C TYR A 308 6.79 -32.74 9.84
N ARG A 309 6.41 -33.74 10.60
CA ARG A 309 6.82 -33.90 12.01
C ARG A 309 8.11 -34.74 12.09
N GLY A 310 8.89 -34.54 13.15
CA GLY A 310 10.16 -35.27 13.34
C GLY A 310 10.05 -36.78 13.22
N ARG A 311 8.96 -37.40 13.73
CA ARG A 311 8.68 -38.84 13.62
C ARG A 311 8.48 -39.27 12.16
N GLU A 312 7.77 -38.50 11.35
CA GLU A 312 7.53 -38.80 9.94
C GLU A 312 8.83 -38.69 9.12
N ILE A 313 9.71 -37.74 9.48
CA ILE A 313 11.05 -37.63 8.89
C ILE A 313 11.88 -38.89 9.23
N GLN A 314 11.84 -39.36 10.49
CA GLN A 314 12.52 -40.60 10.90
C GLN A 314 12.00 -41.82 10.15
N GLU A 315 10.67 -41.93 9.97
CA GLU A 315 10.03 -43.02 9.21
C GLU A 315 10.44 -42.97 7.72
N LEU A 316 10.56 -41.78 7.11
CA LEU A 316 11.05 -41.62 5.74
C LEU A 316 12.52 -42.06 5.62
N VAL A 317 13.36 -41.67 6.57
CA VAL A 317 14.78 -42.05 6.58
C VAL A 317 14.94 -43.55 6.74
N ALA A 318 14.22 -44.18 7.69
CA ALA A 318 14.26 -45.62 7.92
C ALA A 318 13.79 -46.37 6.66
N ALA A 319 12.72 -45.94 6.01
CA ALA A 319 12.23 -46.53 4.77
C ALA A 319 13.23 -46.38 3.61
N ALA A 320 13.90 -45.23 3.51
CA ALA A 320 14.93 -45.01 2.51
C ALA A 320 16.15 -45.92 2.70
N GLN A 321 16.63 -46.05 3.95
CA GLN A 321 17.73 -46.94 4.29
C GLN A 321 17.38 -48.42 4.03
N ALA A 322 16.18 -48.88 4.43
CA ALA A 322 15.71 -50.23 4.18
C ALA A 322 15.56 -50.52 2.68
N GLY A 323 15.21 -49.52 1.86
CA GLY A 323 15.11 -49.64 0.41
C GLY A 323 16.43 -49.44 -0.35
N GLY A 324 17.56 -49.23 0.34
CA GLY A 324 18.85 -48.97 -0.27
C GLY A 324 18.96 -47.64 -0.97
N ALA A 325 18.16 -46.63 -0.57
CA ALA A 325 18.27 -45.29 -1.12
C ALA A 325 19.53 -44.59 -0.61
N GLY A 326 20.25 -43.90 -1.53
CA GLY A 326 21.38 -43.03 -1.20
C GLY A 326 20.97 -41.63 -0.74
N ALA A 327 19.71 -41.22 -1.04
CA ALA A 327 19.17 -39.93 -0.66
C ALA A 327 17.63 -39.95 -0.57
N LEU A 328 17.08 -38.96 0.14
CA LEU A 328 15.67 -38.57 0.05
C LEU A 328 15.49 -37.50 -1.02
N LEU A 329 14.37 -37.51 -1.72
CA LEU A 329 14.08 -36.53 -2.78
C LEU A 329 12.71 -35.89 -2.59
N THR A 330 12.64 -34.58 -2.66
CA THR A 330 11.39 -33.82 -2.50
C THR A 330 11.35 -32.57 -3.40
N THR A 331 10.30 -31.77 -3.26
CA THR A 331 10.09 -30.53 -4.00
C THR A 331 10.59 -29.30 -3.20
N ALA A 332 10.87 -28.19 -3.90
CA ALA A 332 11.20 -26.92 -3.25
C ALA A 332 10.10 -26.47 -2.26
N LYS A 333 8.81 -26.73 -2.57
CA LYS A 333 7.67 -26.40 -1.69
C LYS A 333 7.71 -27.18 -0.38
N ASP A 334 8.05 -28.45 -0.43
CA ASP A 334 8.18 -29.30 0.77
C ASP A 334 9.43 -28.93 1.56
N TRP A 335 10.55 -28.66 0.86
CA TRP A 335 11.78 -28.18 1.49
C TRP A 335 11.58 -26.89 2.28
N ALA A 336 10.77 -25.94 1.80
CA ALA A 336 10.47 -24.71 2.53
C ALA A 336 9.88 -24.94 3.92
N ARG A 337 9.18 -26.08 4.12
CA ARG A 337 8.59 -26.52 5.41
C ARG A 337 9.56 -27.33 6.26
N LEU A 338 10.43 -28.11 5.62
CA LEU A 338 11.45 -28.89 6.32
C LEU A 338 12.54 -28.01 6.90
N GLY A 339 12.85 -26.91 6.20
CA GLY A 339 13.84 -25.92 6.60
C GLY A 339 15.28 -26.31 6.22
N GLU A 340 16.16 -25.31 6.31
CA GLU A 340 17.58 -25.46 5.99
C GLU A 340 18.34 -26.34 7.02
N LYS A 341 17.71 -26.62 8.16
CA LYS A 341 18.32 -27.40 9.26
C LYS A 341 18.06 -28.90 9.08
N TRP A 342 18.13 -29.39 7.84
CA TRP A 342 18.07 -30.83 7.61
C TRP A 342 19.27 -31.52 8.30
N GLN A 343 18.98 -32.32 9.32
CA GLN A 343 20.00 -33.04 10.13
C GLN A 343 19.83 -34.57 10.07
N ALA A 344 19.07 -35.06 9.12
CA ALA A 344 18.91 -36.49 8.95
C ALA A 344 20.18 -37.15 8.38
N PRO A 345 20.40 -38.45 8.66
CA PRO A 345 21.62 -39.15 8.22
C PRO A 345 21.74 -39.34 6.71
N LEU A 346 20.67 -39.18 5.96
CA LEU A 346 20.66 -39.18 4.49
C LEU A 346 20.57 -37.76 3.94
N PRO A 347 21.25 -37.43 2.83
CA PRO A 347 21.08 -36.16 2.16
C PRO A 347 19.65 -35.99 1.62
N LEU A 348 19.18 -34.75 1.62
CA LEU A 348 17.92 -34.38 1.02
C LEU A 348 18.19 -33.73 -0.34
N LEU A 349 17.70 -34.34 -1.39
CA LEU A 349 17.69 -33.74 -2.74
C LEU A 349 16.38 -32.95 -2.91
N VAL A 350 16.50 -31.76 -3.47
CA VAL A 350 15.37 -30.86 -3.71
C VAL A 350 15.32 -30.53 -5.19
N LEU A 351 14.26 -30.96 -5.87
CA LEU A 351 14.02 -30.66 -7.27
C LEU A 351 13.28 -29.32 -7.40
N GLU A 352 13.87 -28.40 -8.11
CA GLU A 352 13.27 -27.12 -8.48
C GLU A 352 12.75 -27.15 -9.90
N VAL A 353 11.64 -26.45 -10.13
CA VAL A 353 11.00 -26.33 -11.45
C VAL A 353 10.91 -24.88 -11.86
N ALA A 354 11.05 -24.60 -13.15
CA ALA A 354 10.82 -23.30 -13.74
C ALA A 354 9.65 -23.34 -14.72
N ALA A 355 8.93 -22.23 -14.80
CA ALA A 355 7.94 -21.99 -15.83
C ALA A 355 8.57 -21.27 -17.02
N ARG A 356 7.99 -21.46 -18.22
CA ARG A 356 8.24 -20.67 -19.40
C ARG A 356 6.92 -20.37 -20.11
N LEU A 357 6.67 -19.12 -20.41
CA LEU A 357 5.44 -18.64 -21.04
C LEU A 357 5.68 -18.35 -22.53
N GLU A 358 4.73 -18.78 -23.37
CA GLU A 358 4.80 -18.58 -24.83
C GLU A 358 3.40 -18.23 -25.39
N PRO A 359 3.30 -17.26 -26.32
CA PRO A 359 4.35 -16.30 -26.67
C PRO A 359 4.54 -15.24 -25.59
N TRP A 360 5.78 -15.01 -25.17
CA TRP A 360 6.13 -13.97 -24.18
C TRP A 360 5.86 -12.55 -24.70
N GLU A 361 6.09 -12.34 -25.99
CA GLU A 361 6.01 -11.04 -26.65
C GLU A 361 4.61 -10.42 -26.54
N ALA A 362 3.56 -11.24 -26.60
CA ALA A 362 2.17 -10.79 -26.47
C ALA A 362 1.92 -10.18 -25.08
N LEU A 363 2.34 -10.87 -24.02
CA LEU A 363 2.24 -10.34 -22.66
C LEU A 363 3.13 -9.11 -22.46
N TRP A 364 4.37 -9.16 -22.97
CA TRP A 364 5.30 -8.03 -22.85
C TRP A 364 4.76 -6.76 -23.52
N LEU A 365 4.14 -6.88 -24.68
CA LEU A 365 3.51 -5.73 -25.34
C LEU A 365 2.49 -5.06 -24.42
N ARG A 366 1.56 -5.82 -23.86
CA ARG A 366 0.53 -5.29 -22.96
C ARG A 366 1.10 -4.70 -21.67
N VAL A 367 2.08 -5.37 -21.06
CA VAL A 367 2.76 -4.85 -19.85
C VAL A 367 3.54 -3.57 -20.19
N SER A 368 4.24 -3.54 -21.32
CA SER A 368 5.00 -2.36 -21.73
C SER A 368 4.10 -1.16 -22.05
N GLU A 369 2.92 -1.38 -22.64
CA GLU A 369 1.90 -0.35 -22.84
C GLU A 369 1.41 0.22 -21.50
N LEU A 370 1.12 -0.65 -20.53
CA LEU A 370 0.72 -0.24 -19.18
C LEU A 370 1.79 0.60 -18.50
N VAL A 371 3.04 0.13 -18.50
CA VAL A 371 4.15 0.82 -17.84
C VAL A 371 4.56 2.08 -18.61
N ASN A 372 4.61 2.05 -19.95
CA ASN A 372 5.01 3.20 -20.76
C ASN A 372 3.89 4.24 -20.92
N GLY A 373 2.63 3.83 -20.97
CA GLY A 373 1.48 4.74 -20.85
C GLY A 373 1.57 5.58 -19.59
N GLU A 374 2.21 5.04 -18.56
CA GLU A 374 2.53 5.71 -17.32
C GLU A 374 3.83 6.55 -17.37
N ARG A 375 4.86 6.07 -18.10
CA ARG A 375 6.15 6.77 -18.27
C ARG A 375 6.07 7.93 -19.25
N ASN A 376 5.21 7.88 -20.27
CA ASN A 376 5.03 8.96 -21.26
C ASN A 376 4.17 10.13 -20.76
N ARG A 377 3.64 10.05 -19.53
CA ARG A 377 3.19 11.24 -18.83
C ARG A 377 4.42 11.97 -18.29
N PRO A 378 4.50 13.33 -18.36
CA PRO A 378 5.73 14.06 -18.07
C PRO A 378 6.39 13.61 -16.78
N LEU A 379 7.65 13.23 -16.88
CA LEU A 379 8.53 12.79 -15.79
C LEU A 379 8.73 13.92 -14.77
N TRP A 380 7.82 14.04 -13.80
CA TRP A 380 8.00 14.87 -12.61
C TRP A 380 8.26 14.03 -11.37
N TYR A 381 8.51 12.73 -11.54
CA TYR A 381 8.77 11.77 -10.47
C TYR A 381 10.09 11.04 -10.73
N THR A 382 11.19 11.65 -10.37
CA THR A 382 12.41 10.92 -10.11
C THR A 382 12.92 11.32 -8.73
N HIS A 383 13.10 10.28 -7.93
CA HIS A 383 13.86 10.16 -6.71
C HIS A 383 13.10 10.25 -5.39
N ALA A 384 12.73 9.06 -4.89
CA ALA A 384 12.81 8.80 -3.47
C ALA A 384 14.28 8.58 -3.12
N PRO A 385 14.82 9.23 -2.11
CA PRO A 385 16.15 8.95 -1.64
C PRO A 385 16.11 7.73 -0.72
N HIS A 386 16.47 6.57 -1.25
CA HIS A 386 17.06 5.49 -0.50
C HIS A 386 18.32 5.10 -1.22
N ARG A 387 19.39 5.83 -0.95
CA ARG A 387 20.78 5.41 -0.74
C ARG A 387 21.63 6.66 -0.65
N HIS A 388 22.56 6.60 0.26
CA HIS A 388 23.78 7.37 0.31
C HIS A 388 24.28 7.76 -1.10
N GLU A 389 23.79 8.87 -1.58
CA GLU A 389 24.47 9.79 -2.45
C GLU A 389 24.25 11.15 -1.79
N GLU A 390 25.34 11.70 -1.41
CA GLU A 390 25.49 12.96 -0.70
C GLU A 390 24.77 14.07 -1.49
N ASP A 391 24.01 14.93 -0.76
CA ASP A 391 23.66 16.29 -1.14
C ASP A 391 22.36 16.64 -1.89
N GLU A 392 21.21 15.93 -1.70
CA GLU A 392 19.94 16.65 -1.91
C GLU A 392 18.86 16.30 -0.88
N PRO A 393 18.31 17.32 -0.17
CA PRO A 393 17.21 17.11 0.79
C PRO A 393 15.92 16.66 0.10
N ALA A 394 15.17 15.77 0.77
CA ALA A 394 13.90 15.26 0.28
C ALA A 394 12.93 16.41 -0.07
N LYS A 395 12.63 16.58 -1.34
CA LYS A 395 11.71 17.62 -1.84
C LYS A 395 10.31 17.02 -1.97
N VAL A 396 9.32 17.63 -1.31
CA VAL A 396 7.92 17.33 -1.61
C VAL A 396 7.64 17.77 -3.05
N SER A 397 7.26 16.80 -3.89
CA SER A 397 7.03 17.08 -5.31
C SER A 397 5.78 17.95 -5.51
N TRP A 398 5.95 19.07 -6.17
CA TRP A 398 4.90 19.93 -6.68
C TRP A 398 5.22 20.27 -8.14
N PRO A 399 4.41 19.98 -9.12
CA PRO A 399 2.99 19.58 -9.17
C PRO A 399 2.73 18.08 -8.94
N PRO A 400 1.44 17.61 -8.92
CA PRO A 400 1.07 16.23 -8.66
C PRO A 400 1.59 15.28 -9.74
N GLY A 401 2.16 14.17 -9.29
CA GLY A 401 2.57 13.08 -10.17
C GLY A 401 1.39 12.25 -10.71
N PRO A 402 1.67 11.31 -11.63
CA PRO A 402 0.65 10.45 -12.25
C PRO A 402 -0.25 9.71 -11.25
N MET A 403 0.29 9.34 -10.09
CA MET A 403 -0.43 8.68 -9.01
C MET A 403 -1.62 9.51 -8.51
N VAL A 404 -1.43 10.81 -8.33
CA VAL A 404 -2.49 11.72 -7.86
C VAL A 404 -3.60 11.82 -8.91
N TRP A 405 -3.23 11.94 -10.18
CA TRP A 405 -4.18 12.00 -11.28
C TRP A 405 -5.02 10.73 -11.37
N ARG A 406 -4.41 9.55 -11.27
CA ARG A 406 -5.15 8.28 -11.22
C ARG A 406 -6.07 8.20 -10.02
N ALA A 407 -5.59 8.59 -8.85
CA ALA A 407 -6.40 8.57 -7.65
C ALA A 407 -7.64 9.46 -7.82
N TRP A 408 -7.50 10.65 -8.44
CA TRP A 408 -8.62 11.53 -8.75
C TRP A 408 -9.56 10.97 -9.82
N GLN A 409 -9.04 10.34 -10.88
CA GLN A 409 -9.84 9.67 -11.92
C GLN A 409 -10.66 8.50 -11.33
N GLY A 410 -10.16 7.82 -10.32
CA GLY A 410 -10.86 6.77 -9.59
C GLY A 410 -11.98 7.26 -8.67
N LEU A 411 -12.10 8.57 -8.45
CA LEU A 411 -13.20 9.13 -7.65
C LEU A 411 -14.51 9.11 -8.43
N THR A 412 -15.56 8.61 -7.78
CA THR A 412 -16.93 8.64 -8.31
C THR A 412 -17.80 9.56 -7.48
N VAL A 413 -18.82 10.16 -8.10
CA VAL A 413 -19.71 11.13 -7.45
C VAL A 413 -21.15 10.64 -7.53
N ARG A 414 -21.80 10.56 -6.38
CA ARG A 414 -23.25 10.37 -6.31
C ARG A 414 -23.94 11.73 -6.16
N GLY A 415 -24.89 12.01 -7.02
CA GLY A 415 -25.64 13.26 -7.06
C GLY A 415 -25.34 14.06 -8.33
N ARG A 416 -26.07 15.16 -8.51
CA ARG A 416 -25.91 16.06 -9.65
C ARG A 416 -25.34 17.40 -9.19
N PRO A 417 -24.22 17.88 -9.74
CA PRO A 417 -23.65 19.17 -9.37
C PRO A 417 -24.59 20.33 -9.73
N PRO A 418 -24.62 21.40 -8.94
CA PRO A 418 -25.37 22.61 -9.27
C PRO A 418 -24.73 23.35 -10.44
N GLN A 419 -25.54 24.09 -11.20
CA GLN A 419 -24.99 24.99 -12.21
C GLN A 419 -24.25 26.16 -11.53
N PRO A 420 -23.16 26.67 -12.10
CA PRO A 420 -22.40 27.79 -11.50
C PRO A 420 -23.26 29.02 -11.19
N ARG A 421 -24.22 29.33 -12.06
CA ARG A 421 -25.16 30.46 -11.91
C ARG A 421 -26.14 30.32 -10.74
N ASP A 422 -26.39 29.10 -10.27
CA ASP A 422 -27.35 28.80 -9.18
C ASP A 422 -26.70 28.90 -7.80
N VAL A 423 -25.36 29.06 -7.73
CA VAL A 423 -24.63 29.15 -6.48
C VAL A 423 -24.16 30.60 -6.26
N ARG A 424 -24.86 31.30 -5.39
CA ARG A 424 -24.51 32.69 -4.98
C ARG A 424 -23.85 32.74 -3.61
N ARG A 425 -24.13 31.76 -2.74
CA ARG A 425 -23.64 31.70 -1.35
C ARG A 425 -23.09 30.32 -1.07
N LEU A 426 -21.81 30.25 -0.86
CA LEU A 426 -21.06 29.02 -0.68
C LEU A 426 -20.47 28.97 0.73
N LEU A 427 -20.69 27.86 1.46
CA LEU A 427 -20.15 27.60 2.77
C LEU A 427 -19.07 26.52 2.67
N VAL A 428 -17.87 26.77 3.22
CA VAL A 428 -16.82 25.74 3.35
C VAL A 428 -16.58 25.44 4.81
N ARG A 429 -16.85 24.21 5.24
CA ARG A 429 -16.49 23.72 6.58
C ARG A 429 -15.02 23.30 6.56
N ALA A 430 -14.15 24.11 7.19
CA ALA A 430 -12.71 23.88 7.23
C ALA A 430 -12.32 22.71 8.17
N PRO A 431 -11.17 22.06 7.99
CA PRO A 431 -10.62 21.09 8.94
C PRO A 431 -10.37 21.71 10.33
N ASN A 432 -10.29 20.84 11.35
CA ASN A 432 -10.12 21.29 12.73
C ASN A 432 -8.66 21.48 13.17
N TRP A 433 -7.71 20.84 12.50
CA TRP A 433 -6.28 20.91 12.79
C TRP A 433 -5.60 21.97 11.93
N LEU A 434 -4.61 22.65 12.49
CA LEU A 434 -3.89 23.75 11.83
C LEU A 434 -3.26 23.31 10.49
N GLY A 435 -2.50 22.19 10.50
CA GLY A 435 -1.88 21.63 9.30
C GLY A 435 -2.89 21.28 8.21
N ASP A 436 -3.96 20.56 8.60
CA ASP A 436 -5.05 20.20 7.68
C ASP A 436 -5.76 21.43 7.10
N ALA A 437 -5.98 22.46 7.93
CA ALA A 437 -6.62 23.69 7.47
C ALA A 437 -5.74 24.43 6.44
N VAL A 438 -4.42 24.49 6.66
CA VAL A 438 -3.47 25.05 5.68
C VAL A 438 -3.46 24.21 4.40
N MET A 439 -3.33 22.88 4.50
CA MET A 439 -3.31 21.99 3.34
C MET A 439 -4.61 22.00 2.53
N SER A 440 -5.72 22.45 3.13
CA SER A 440 -7.01 22.57 2.45
C SER A 440 -7.24 23.89 1.73
N LEU A 441 -6.37 24.90 1.89
CA LEU A 441 -6.52 26.23 1.27
C LEU A 441 -6.68 26.19 -0.27
N PRO A 442 -5.95 25.33 -1.02
CA PRO A 442 -6.12 25.22 -2.47
C PRO A 442 -7.53 24.89 -2.94
N VAL A 443 -8.35 24.27 -2.08
CA VAL A 443 -9.76 23.97 -2.40
C VAL A 443 -10.55 25.27 -2.63
N LEU A 444 -10.23 26.34 -1.90
CA LEU A 444 -10.89 27.63 -2.06
C LEU A 444 -10.70 28.22 -3.46
N GLU A 445 -9.48 28.08 -4.01
CA GLU A 445 -9.17 28.48 -5.38
C GLU A 445 -9.98 27.66 -6.40
N GLY A 446 -9.98 26.35 -6.23
CA GLY A 446 -10.76 25.45 -7.10
C GLY A 446 -12.28 25.69 -7.04
N LEU A 447 -12.82 26.05 -5.86
CA LEU A 447 -14.21 26.43 -5.70
C LEU A 447 -14.50 27.80 -6.35
N ARG A 448 -13.58 28.77 -6.24
CA ARG A 448 -13.71 30.09 -6.88
C ARG A 448 -13.77 29.98 -8.39
N ARG A 449 -12.94 29.14 -9.01
CA ARG A 449 -12.99 28.91 -10.47
C ARG A 449 -14.32 28.31 -10.91
N ARG A 450 -14.86 27.36 -10.16
CA ARG A 450 -16.14 26.69 -10.49
C ARG A 450 -17.35 27.56 -10.21
N PHE A 451 -17.27 28.44 -9.22
CA PHE A 451 -18.36 29.31 -8.76
C PHE A 451 -17.87 30.76 -8.62
N PRO A 452 -17.56 31.45 -9.74
CA PRO A 452 -16.87 32.75 -9.72
C PRO A 452 -17.69 33.85 -9.03
N ASN A 453 -19.01 33.76 -9.07
CA ASN A 453 -19.93 34.76 -8.52
C ASN A 453 -20.42 34.46 -7.09
N ALA A 454 -19.98 33.35 -6.50
CA ALA A 454 -20.41 32.93 -5.18
C ALA A 454 -19.69 33.74 -4.07
N LYS A 455 -20.43 34.21 -3.08
CA LYS A 455 -19.86 34.71 -1.82
C LYS A 455 -19.41 33.49 -0.99
N LEU A 456 -18.10 33.40 -0.73
CA LEU A 456 -17.50 32.28 -0.01
C LEU A 456 -17.41 32.61 1.49
N THR A 457 -18.08 31.83 2.29
CA THR A 457 -18.01 31.87 3.76
C THR A 457 -17.26 30.65 4.26
N VAL A 458 -16.28 30.83 5.13
CA VAL A 458 -15.58 29.71 5.80
C VAL A 458 -16.12 29.53 7.20
N LEU A 459 -16.54 28.31 7.53
CA LEU A 459 -16.94 27.91 8.87
C LEU A 459 -15.81 27.08 9.50
N ALA A 460 -15.19 27.60 10.54
CA ALA A 460 -14.01 27.02 11.17
C ALA A 460 -14.12 27.04 12.69
N VAL A 461 -13.43 26.10 13.37
CA VAL A 461 -13.31 26.19 14.84
C VAL A 461 -12.40 27.36 15.23
N PRO A 462 -12.56 27.98 16.43
CA PRO A 462 -11.84 29.21 16.82
C PRO A 462 -10.32 29.13 16.65
N ARG A 463 -9.72 27.97 16.93
CA ARG A 463 -8.26 27.78 16.83
C ARG A 463 -7.67 27.86 15.42
N VAL A 464 -8.50 27.67 14.35
CA VAL A 464 -8.04 27.73 12.95
C VAL A 464 -8.75 28.81 12.14
N ALA A 465 -9.84 29.39 12.62
CA ALA A 465 -10.57 30.46 11.97
C ALA A 465 -9.66 31.65 11.57
N PRO A 466 -8.67 32.07 12.39
CA PRO A 466 -7.76 33.16 12.04
C PRO A 466 -6.91 32.92 10.79
N LEU A 467 -6.72 31.68 10.30
CA LEU A 467 -6.03 31.38 9.05
C LEU A 467 -6.72 31.97 7.83
N PHE A 468 -8.04 32.03 7.86
CA PHE A 468 -8.88 32.43 6.73
C PHE A 468 -9.17 33.93 6.70
N LEU A 469 -8.82 34.65 7.78
CA LEU A 469 -8.94 36.09 7.82
C LEU A 469 -8.00 36.71 6.77
N HIS A 470 -8.51 37.72 6.06
CA HIS A 470 -7.81 38.43 4.99
C HIS A 470 -7.43 37.55 3.77
N HIS A 471 -7.96 36.33 3.67
CA HIS A 471 -7.82 35.53 2.47
C HIS A 471 -8.63 36.19 1.31
N PRO A 472 -8.04 36.53 0.16
CA PRO A 472 -8.70 37.33 -0.87
C PRO A 472 -9.98 36.73 -1.43
N LEU A 473 -10.13 35.41 -1.34
CA LEU A 473 -11.31 34.68 -1.83
C LEU A 473 -12.42 34.53 -0.78
N VAL A 474 -12.14 34.82 0.48
CA VAL A 474 -13.09 34.63 1.59
C VAL A 474 -13.73 35.97 1.98
N GLN A 475 -15.03 36.07 1.84
CA GLN A 475 -15.78 37.28 2.23
C GLN A 475 -16.22 37.26 3.69
N GLU A 476 -16.36 36.08 4.28
CA GLU A 476 -16.80 35.95 5.66
C GLU A 476 -16.16 34.73 6.33
N VAL A 477 -15.67 34.89 7.55
CA VAL A 477 -15.21 33.77 8.41
C VAL A 477 -16.16 33.68 9.61
N ARG A 478 -16.74 32.51 9.82
CA ARG A 478 -17.60 32.21 10.95
C ARG A 478 -16.97 31.20 11.87
N GLU A 479 -16.97 31.48 13.14
CA GLU A 479 -16.48 30.57 14.14
C GLU A 479 -17.56 29.57 14.54
N LEU A 480 -17.20 28.30 14.57
CA LEU A 480 -18.02 27.20 15.08
C LEU A 480 -17.68 26.97 16.56
N ALA A 481 -18.51 27.47 17.44
CA ALA A 481 -18.36 27.26 18.87
C ALA A 481 -18.46 25.76 19.23
N PRO A 482 -17.80 25.30 20.30
CA PRO A 482 -17.96 23.92 20.77
C PRO A 482 -19.33 23.67 21.40
N GLY A 483 -19.77 22.39 21.40
CA GLY A 483 -20.98 21.94 22.10
C GLY A 483 -22.29 22.50 21.56
N MET A 484 -23.27 22.64 22.43
CA MET A 484 -24.65 23.07 22.10
C MET A 484 -24.74 24.42 21.39
N ARG A 485 -23.87 25.37 21.76
CA ARG A 485 -23.83 26.71 21.14
C ARG A 485 -23.45 26.60 19.65
N GLY A 486 -22.55 25.66 19.28
CA GLY A 486 -22.19 25.41 17.90
C GLY A 486 -23.37 24.86 17.09
N TRP A 487 -24.14 23.95 17.63
CA TRP A 487 -25.33 23.42 16.97
C TRP A 487 -26.40 24.51 16.77
N ALA A 488 -26.63 25.35 17.78
CA ALA A 488 -27.55 26.49 17.67
C ALA A 488 -27.09 27.48 16.57
N SER A 489 -25.80 27.76 16.48
CA SER A 489 -25.27 28.66 15.45
C SER A 489 -25.43 28.08 14.02
N LEU A 490 -25.35 26.75 13.87
CA LEU A 490 -25.58 26.07 12.58
C LEU A 490 -27.06 26.16 12.18
N LEU A 491 -28.01 25.99 13.12
CA LEU A 491 -29.42 26.15 12.83
C LEU A 491 -29.77 27.59 12.44
N ALA A 492 -29.09 28.59 13.02
CA ALA A 492 -29.26 30.01 12.65
C ALA A 492 -28.75 30.32 11.21
N LEU A 493 -27.99 29.41 10.60
CA LEU A 493 -27.54 29.50 9.20
C LEU A 493 -28.53 28.89 8.22
N ARG A 494 -29.63 28.29 8.68
CA ARG A 494 -30.57 27.55 7.84
C ARG A 494 -31.07 28.36 6.66
N GLY A 495 -30.94 27.78 5.45
CA GLY A 495 -31.39 28.39 4.20
C GLY A 495 -30.52 29.55 3.70
N ARG A 496 -29.41 29.86 4.36
CA ARG A 496 -28.52 30.97 3.94
C ARG A 496 -27.52 30.59 2.86
N PHE A 497 -27.35 29.28 2.55
CA PHE A 497 -26.34 28.80 1.62
C PHE A 497 -26.94 27.91 0.54
N ASP A 498 -26.54 28.15 -0.70
CA ASP A 498 -26.96 27.37 -1.85
C ASP A 498 -26.13 26.08 -1.96
N LEU A 499 -24.83 26.20 -1.64
CA LEU A 499 -23.86 25.11 -1.63
C LEU A 499 -23.06 25.13 -0.32
N ALA A 500 -22.81 23.94 0.23
CA ALA A 500 -21.88 23.76 1.34
C ALA A 500 -20.94 22.59 1.08
N VAL A 501 -19.65 22.75 1.42
CA VAL A 501 -18.60 21.74 1.23
C VAL A 501 -18.01 21.35 2.59
N ALA A 502 -18.03 20.05 2.91
CA ALA A 502 -17.42 19.49 4.12
C ALA A 502 -16.02 18.95 3.82
N LEU A 503 -14.98 19.64 4.29
CA LEU A 503 -13.60 19.16 4.20
C LEU A 503 -13.26 18.12 5.30
N PRO A 504 -13.71 18.24 6.57
CA PRO A 504 -13.55 17.18 7.55
C PRO A 504 -14.39 15.95 7.18
N ASN A 505 -13.91 14.75 7.53
CA ASN A 505 -14.57 13.47 7.20
C ASN A 505 -15.63 13.03 8.22
N SER A 506 -15.71 13.66 9.38
CA SER A 506 -16.59 13.25 10.47
C SER A 506 -18.08 13.35 10.10
N PHE A 507 -18.88 12.43 10.65
CA PHE A 507 -20.35 12.49 10.59
C PHE A 507 -20.88 13.84 11.06
N ALA A 508 -20.35 14.39 12.17
CA ALA A 508 -20.73 15.68 12.73
C ALA A 508 -20.54 16.84 11.73
N ALA A 509 -19.52 16.81 10.87
CA ALA A 509 -19.32 17.83 9.86
C ALA A 509 -20.45 17.83 8.81
N ALA A 510 -20.84 16.67 8.32
CA ALA A 510 -21.95 16.54 7.36
C ALA A 510 -23.30 16.86 7.99
N LEU A 511 -23.53 16.42 9.24
CA LEU A 511 -24.71 16.77 10.01
C LEU A 511 -24.81 18.30 10.23
N GLY A 512 -23.69 18.96 10.50
CA GLY A 512 -23.63 20.41 10.63
C GLY A 512 -24.09 21.13 9.35
N LEU A 513 -23.66 20.66 8.17
CA LEU A 513 -24.11 21.20 6.89
C LEU A 513 -25.60 20.92 6.60
N PHE A 514 -26.08 19.77 7.04
CA PHE A 514 -27.50 19.41 6.94
C PHE A 514 -28.35 20.34 7.83
N LEU A 515 -27.95 20.60 9.08
CA LEU A 515 -28.64 21.49 9.99
C LEU A 515 -28.59 22.95 9.52
N ALA A 516 -27.45 23.38 8.93
CA ALA A 516 -27.34 24.70 8.28
C ALA A 516 -28.25 24.82 7.04
N GLY A 517 -28.96 23.75 6.66
CA GLY A 517 -29.97 23.75 5.63
C GLY A 517 -29.44 24.13 4.24
N ALA A 518 -28.16 23.88 3.96
CA ALA A 518 -27.59 24.10 2.65
C ALA A 518 -28.28 23.20 1.60
N ARG A 519 -28.69 23.80 0.49
CA ARG A 519 -29.44 23.10 -0.56
C ARG A 519 -28.64 21.98 -1.18
N VAL A 520 -27.37 22.23 -1.49
CA VAL A 520 -26.41 21.23 -1.97
C VAL A 520 -25.33 21.06 -0.92
N ARG A 521 -25.00 19.81 -0.59
CA ARG A 521 -23.99 19.46 0.43
C ARG A 521 -23.00 18.47 -0.17
N ALA A 522 -21.76 18.90 -0.35
CA ALA A 522 -20.69 18.12 -0.96
C ALA A 522 -19.65 17.68 0.07
N GLY A 523 -19.03 16.53 -0.17
CA GLY A 523 -17.95 15.99 0.64
C GLY A 523 -17.65 14.53 0.35
N TYR A 524 -16.61 13.98 0.98
CA TYR A 524 -16.33 12.56 0.86
C TYR A 524 -17.38 11.69 1.56
N ALA A 525 -17.74 10.57 0.92
CA ALA A 525 -18.59 9.52 1.47
C ALA A 525 -17.83 8.71 2.52
N ALA A 526 -17.75 9.22 3.74
CA ALA A 526 -16.98 8.65 4.84
C ALA A 526 -17.85 8.53 6.10
N ASP A 527 -17.45 7.68 7.04
CA ASP A 527 -18.00 7.60 8.40
C ASP A 527 -19.54 7.55 8.45
N GLY A 528 -20.17 6.85 7.50
CA GLY A 528 -21.63 6.67 7.44
C GLY A 528 -22.44 7.91 7.00
N ARG A 529 -21.79 9.02 6.63
CA ARG A 529 -22.45 10.32 6.36
C ARG A 529 -22.99 10.51 4.95
N SER A 530 -22.84 9.51 4.06
CA SER A 530 -23.26 9.64 2.64
C SER A 530 -24.72 10.04 2.47
N GLY A 531 -25.60 9.63 3.40
CA GLY A 531 -27.03 10.01 3.40
C GLY A 531 -27.29 11.48 3.68
N LEU A 532 -26.39 12.18 4.39
CA LEU A 532 -26.48 13.60 4.69
C LEU A 532 -25.94 14.49 3.56
N LEU A 533 -25.18 13.90 2.61
CA LEU A 533 -24.59 14.60 1.48
C LEU A 533 -25.47 14.43 0.23
N THR A 534 -25.71 15.52 -0.49
CA THR A 534 -26.39 15.49 -1.80
C THR A 534 -25.39 15.21 -2.94
N LEU A 535 -24.11 15.57 -2.72
CA LEU A 535 -22.97 15.25 -3.59
C LEU A 535 -21.94 14.49 -2.78
N ALA A 536 -21.98 13.16 -2.84
CA ALA A 536 -21.07 12.30 -2.11
C ALA A 536 -19.95 11.82 -3.05
N VAL A 537 -18.69 12.17 -2.72
CA VAL A 537 -17.49 11.71 -3.43
C VAL A 537 -17.02 10.40 -2.82
N HIS A 538 -16.95 9.35 -3.62
CA HIS A 538 -16.51 8.00 -3.22
C HIS A 538 -15.11 7.71 -3.79
N GLY A 539 -14.39 6.74 -3.19
CA GLY A 539 -13.06 6.32 -3.66
C GLY A 539 -11.91 7.09 -3.01
N ARG A 540 -12.16 7.84 -1.92
CA ARG A 540 -11.14 8.61 -1.18
C ARG A 540 -9.95 7.77 -0.71
N GLU A 541 -10.13 6.46 -0.57
CA GLU A 541 -9.11 5.51 -0.10
C GLU A 541 -7.87 5.53 -1.01
N ALA A 542 -8.06 5.73 -2.32
CA ALA A 542 -6.95 5.90 -3.26
C ALA A 542 -6.10 7.16 -2.96
N LEU A 543 -6.68 8.14 -2.29
CA LEU A 543 -6.00 9.39 -1.91
C LEU A 543 -5.32 9.32 -0.53
N MET A 544 -5.46 8.23 0.22
CA MET A 544 -4.77 8.08 1.52
C MET A 544 -3.26 7.85 1.38
N ALA A 545 -2.80 7.50 0.19
CA ALA A 545 -1.38 7.30 -0.12
C ALA A 545 -0.72 8.51 -0.78
N VAL A 546 -1.47 9.56 -1.09
CA VAL A 546 -0.95 10.79 -1.68
C VAL A 546 -0.87 11.90 -0.63
N HIS A 547 -0.17 12.98 -0.97
CA HIS A 547 -0.08 14.13 -0.09
C HIS A 547 -1.46 14.71 0.25
N LEU A 548 -1.67 15.10 1.52
CA LEU A 548 -2.98 15.54 2.01
C LEU A 548 -3.54 16.77 1.28
N VAL A 549 -2.73 17.63 0.67
CA VAL A 549 -3.21 18.70 -0.21
C VAL A 549 -4.04 18.12 -1.36
N TYR A 550 -3.54 17.07 -2.01
CA TYR A 550 -4.24 16.40 -3.10
C TYR A 550 -5.48 15.64 -2.64
N TYR A 551 -5.43 15.11 -1.42
CA TYR A 551 -6.60 14.55 -0.77
C TYR A 551 -7.72 15.60 -0.65
N TYR A 552 -7.41 16.80 -0.13
CA TYR A 552 -8.40 17.87 -0.01
C TYR A 552 -8.90 18.35 -1.37
N LEU A 553 -8.01 18.53 -2.35
CA LEU A 553 -8.39 18.90 -3.72
C LEU A 553 -9.34 17.90 -4.37
N GLY A 554 -9.22 16.62 -4.06
CA GLY A 554 -10.10 15.58 -4.58
C GLY A 554 -11.59 15.78 -4.30
N VAL A 555 -11.97 16.58 -3.29
CA VAL A 555 -13.38 16.92 -3.04
C VAL A 555 -14.01 17.72 -4.18
N LEU A 556 -13.20 18.47 -4.94
CA LEU A 556 -13.62 19.25 -6.11
C LEU A 556 -14.18 18.37 -7.23
N ARG A 557 -13.88 17.06 -7.22
CA ARG A 557 -14.48 16.08 -8.13
C ARG A 557 -16.01 16.08 -8.09
N ALA A 558 -16.59 16.50 -6.96
CA ALA A 558 -18.03 16.74 -6.83
C ALA A 558 -18.59 17.71 -7.88
N PHE A 559 -17.77 18.58 -8.44
CA PHE A 559 -18.16 19.68 -9.32
C PHE A 559 -17.55 19.58 -10.73
N GLY A 560 -16.98 18.48 -11.10
CA GLY A 560 -16.35 18.22 -12.38
C GLY A 560 -15.00 17.55 -12.28
N GLU A 561 -14.31 17.41 -13.38
CA GLU A 561 -12.95 16.87 -13.42
C GLU A 561 -11.95 17.85 -12.83
N LEU A 562 -10.91 17.29 -12.22
CA LEU A 562 -9.78 18.07 -11.76
C LEU A 562 -8.82 18.31 -12.93
N THR A 563 -8.27 19.53 -12.98
CA THR A 563 -7.32 19.95 -13.99
C THR A 563 -6.02 20.43 -13.35
N GLU A 564 -4.99 20.66 -14.13
CA GLU A 564 -3.72 21.23 -13.64
C GLU A 564 -3.92 22.59 -12.98
N GLU A 565 -4.90 23.37 -13.42
CA GLU A 565 -5.24 24.67 -12.82
C GLU A 565 -5.75 24.55 -11.39
N ASP A 566 -6.31 23.38 -10.99
CA ASP A 566 -6.75 23.14 -9.60
C ASP A 566 -5.56 22.98 -8.66
N VAL A 567 -4.38 22.71 -9.21
CA VAL A 567 -3.18 22.39 -8.45
C VAL A 567 -2.40 23.65 -8.15
N VAL A 568 -2.77 24.33 -7.07
CA VAL A 568 -2.06 25.49 -6.55
C VAL A 568 -1.51 25.22 -5.15
N PRO A 569 -0.31 25.73 -4.79
CA PRO A 569 0.22 25.54 -3.45
C PRO A 569 -0.61 26.27 -2.39
N PRO A 570 -0.69 25.76 -1.15
CA PRO A 570 -1.30 26.48 -0.05
C PRO A 570 -0.63 27.86 0.13
N ARG A 571 -1.43 28.91 0.31
CA ARG A 571 -0.95 30.29 0.57
C ARG A 571 -1.69 30.90 1.73
N LEU A 572 -0.95 31.60 2.59
CA LEU A 572 -1.47 32.41 3.69
C LEU A 572 -1.26 33.90 3.40
N TYR A 573 -2.19 34.70 3.87
CA TYR A 573 -2.20 36.13 3.62
C TYR A 573 -2.10 36.90 4.96
N LEU A 574 -1.14 37.82 5.03
CA LEU A 574 -0.90 38.68 6.19
C LEU A 574 -1.11 40.14 5.80
N THR A 575 -1.74 40.87 6.71
CA THR A 575 -1.81 42.33 6.59
C THR A 575 -0.51 42.99 7.06
N PRO A 576 -0.27 44.26 6.68
CA PRO A 576 0.84 45.02 7.26
C PRO A 576 0.79 45.06 8.80
N ALA A 577 -0.40 45.12 9.39
CA ALA A 577 -0.59 45.11 10.83
C ALA A 577 -0.14 43.77 11.48
N ASP A 578 -0.44 42.60 10.85
CA ASP A 578 0.04 41.31 11.32
C ASP A 578 1.55 41.25 11.35
N LYS A 579 2.20 41.72 10.26
CA LYS A 579 3.66 41.74 10.19
C LYS A 579 4.27 42.70 11.22
N ALA A 580 3.69 43.87 11.40
CA ALA A 580 4.15 44.83 12.41
C ALA A 580 4.02 44.27 13.84
N GLN A 581 2.94 43.55 14.16
CA GLN A 581 2.78 42.88 15.44
C GLN A 581 3.82 41.78 15.62
N GLY A 582 4.11 40.98 14.58
CA GLY A 582 5.14 39.97 14.62
C GLY A 582 6.54 40.58 14.89
N ALA A 583 6.88 41.68 14.20
CA ALA A 583 8.13 42.41 14.42
C ALA A 583 8.23 42.96 15.85
N ALA A 584 7.15 43.51 16.39
CA ALA A 584 7.10 44.04 17.75
C ALA A 584 7.36 42.97 18.81
N LEU A 585 6.83 41.75 18.63
CA LEU A 585 7.04 40.61 19.53
C LEU A 585 8.49 40.11 19.50
N LEU A 586 9.15 40.17 18.35
CA LEU A 586 10.55 39.79 18.21
C LEU A 586 11.49 40.86 18.78
N GLY A 587 11.10 42.10 18.71
CA GLY A 587 11.94 43.22 19.13
C GLY A 587 13.04 43.58 18.10
N ARG A 588 13.98 44.47 18.51
CA ARG A 588 15.10 44.89 17.66
C ARG A 588 16.19 43.83 17.61
N GLY A 589 16.77 43.63 16.44
CA GLY A 589 17.83 42.64 16.19
C GLY A 589 17.42 41.60 15.17
N GLY A 590 18.27 40.63 14.93
CA GLY A 590 18.08 39.55 13.92
C GLY A 590 19.39 39.25 13.22
N PRO A 591 19.48 38.22 12.40
CA PRO A 591 18.40 37.37 11.87
C PRO A 591 17.76 36.43 12.91
N TRP A 592 16.48 36.13 12.72
CA TRP A 592 15.69 35.30 13.65
C TRP A 592 15.58 33.86 13.18
N VAL A 593 15.86 32.89 14.08
CA VAL A 593 15.63 31.47 13.88
C VAL A 593 14.49 31.00 14.76
N GLY A 594 13.42 30.51 14.13
CA GLY A 594 12.27 29.94 14.83
C GLY A 594 12.53 28.50 15.25
N LEU A 595 12.09 28.14 16.45
CA LEU A 595 12.08 26.77 16.97
C LEU A 595 10.65 26.37 17.32
N ALA A 596 10.14 25.28 16.75
CA ALA A 596 8.81 24.75 17.09
C ALA A 596 8.93 23.30 17.61
N PRO A 597 9.31 23.16 18.91
CA PRO A 597 9.59 21.84 19.52
C PRO A 597 8.31 21.04 19.81
N GLY A 598 7.14 21.66 19.77
CA GLY A 598 5.85 21.03 20.03
C GLY A 598 5.37 20.16 18.86
N ALA A 599 4.47 19.22 19.18
CA ALA A 599 3.62 18.51 18.24
C ALA A 599 2.35 18.04 18.95
N ALA A 600 1.22 18.57 18.55
CA ALA A 600 -0.08 18.27 19.17
C ALA A 600 -0.52 16.79 19.01
N TYR A 601 0.05 16.09 18.04
CA TYR A 601 -0.26 14.69 17.77
C TYR A 601 0.22 13.76 18.89
N GLY A 602 1.43 14.01 19.44
CA GLY A 602 2.01 13.22 20.53
C GLY A 602 3.54 13.16 20.49
N PRO A 603 4.15 12.53 21.51
CA PRO A 603 5.62 12.46 21.65
C PRO A 603 6.33 11.76 20.50
N ALA A 604 5.68 10.87 19.77
CA ALA A 604 6.27 10.19 18.62
C ALA A 604 6.53 11.11 17.39
N LYS A 605 6.19 12.39 17.49
CA LYS A 605 6.53 13.44 16.53
C LYS A 605 7.44 14.52 17.12
N ARG A 606 7.91 14.38 18.35
CA ARG A 606 8.71 15.40 19.04
C ARG A 606 10.17 14.98 19.05
N TRP A 607 11.02 15.73 18.35
CA TRP A 607 12.46 15.65 18.53
C TRP A 607 12.83 16.12 19.93
N PRO A 608 13.83 15.53 20.60
CA PRO A 608 14.14 15.83 21.99
C PRO A 608 14.37 17.33 22.27
N ALA A 609 13.86 17.82 23.39
CA ALA A 609 13.93 19.24 23.75
C ALA A 609 15.38 19.72 23.92
N GLU A 610 16.22 18.89 24.53
CA GLU A 610 17.67 19.14 24.74
C GLU A 610 18.36 19.36 23.38
N ARG A 611 17.98 18.68 22.34
CA ARG A 611 18.58 18.85 21.00
C ARG A 611 18.13 20.13 20.30
N PHE A 612 16.87 20.57 20.51
CA PHE A 612 16.43 21.90 20.08
C PHE A 612 17.24 22.99 20.77
N ALA A 613 17.53 22.82 22.07
CA ALA A 613 18.33 23.76 22.85
C ALA A 613 19.78 23.78 22.36
N GLU A 614 20.38 22.64 22.03
CA GLU A 614 21.73 22.55 21.48
C GLU A 614 21.82 23.25 20.11
N VAL A 615 20.86 23.00 19.19
CA VAL A 615 20.81 23.71 17.89
C VAL A 615 20.67 25.21 18.07
N ALA A 616 19.82 25.63 19.01
CA ALA A 616 19.67 27.07 19.32
C ALA A 616 20.97 27.70 19.74
N ARG A 617 21.70 27.04 20.66
CA ARG A 617 23.03 27.48 21.16
C ARG A 617 24.05 27.55 20.03
N GLU A 618 24.16 26.48 19.25
CA GLU A 618 25.12 26.38 18.15
C GLU A 618 24.90 27.49 17.12
N LEU A 619 23.68 27.66 16.64
CA LEU A 619 23.36 28.68 15.65
C LEU A 619 23.50 30.11 16.20
N ALA A 620 23.15 30.36 17.47
CA ALA A 620 23.30 31.68 18.06
C ALA A 620 24.77 32.06 18.23
N THR A 621 25.65 31.09 18.63
CA THR A 621 27.07 31.33 18.86
C THR A 621 27.82 31.48 17.53
N GLU A 622 27.57 30.63 16.56
CA GLU A 622 28.34 30.58 15.32
C GLU A 622 27.82 31.53 14.22
N ALA A 623 26.50 31.65 14.08
CA ALA A 623 25.87 32.43 13.02
C ALA A 623 25.32 33.78 13.50
N GLY A 624 25.44 34.10 14.80
CA GLY A 624 24.97 35.38 15.36
C GLY A 624 23.46 35.59 15.25
N VAL A 625 22.70 34.49 15.15
CA VAL A 625 21.22 34.54 15.03
C VAL A 625 20.57 34.63 16.40
N ARG A 626 19.30 35.02 16.42
CA ARG A 626 18.49 35.09 17.65
C ARG A 626 17.41 34.02 17.62
N PRO A 627 17.45 33.04 18.54
CA PRO A 627 16.42 32.01 18.62
C PRO A 627 15.10 32.55 19.18
N VAL A 628 13.98 32.13 18.58
CA VAL A 628 12.62 32.35 19.09
C VAL A 628 11.84 31.04 19.11
N ILE A 629 11.24 30.72 20.25
CA ILE A 629 10.42 29.48 20.40
C ILE A 629 8.96 29.82 20.17
N LEU A 630 8.31 29.00 19.32
CA LEU A 630 6.92 29.11 18.92
C LEU A 630 6.16 27.83 19.29
N GLY A 631 4.92 27.98 19.73
CA GLY A 631 4.05 26.85 20.07
C GLY A 631 2.70 27.31 20.60
N GLY A 632 1.74 26.38 20.64
CA GLY A 632 0.43 26.60 21.24
C GLY A 632 0.48 26.50 22.78
N PRO A 633 -0.65 26.81 23.48
CA PRO A 633 -0.70 26.71 24.95
C PRO A 633 -0.33 25.32 25.51
N GLY A 634 -0.72 24.25 24.82
CA GLY A 634 -0.39 22.87 25.23
C GLY A 634 1.06 22.46 24.95
N GLU A 635 1.90 23.36 24.44
CA GLU A 635 3.32 23.14 24.11
C GLU A 635 4.26 24.03 24.94
N ALA A 636 3.71 24.80 25.88
CA ALA A 636 4.47 25.73 26.72
C ALA A 636 5.54 25.03 27.57
N GLU A 637 5.25 23.86 28.12
CA GLU A 637 6.15 23.09 28.96
C GLU A 637 7.43 22.70 28.19
N VAL A 638 7.30 22.09 27.03
CA VAL A 638 8.47 21.72 26.20
C VAL A 638 9.23 22.96 25.69
N ALA A 639 8.52 24.06 25.47
CA ALA A 639 9.15 25.33 25.08
C ALA A 639 9.99 25.94 26.23
N GLU A 640 9.53 25.86 27.45
CA GLU A 640 10.26 26.28 28.65
C GLU A 640 11.48 25.41 28.89
N GLU A 641 11.37 24.09 28.69
CA GLU A 641 12.50 23.15 28.77
C GLU A 641 13.59 23.51 27.77
N VAL A 642 13.25 23.75 26.50
CA VAL A 642 14.21 24.21 25.48
C VAL A 642 14.86 25.54 25.87
N ALA A 643 14.07 26.51 26.32
CA ALA A 643 14.60 27.84 26.75
C ALA A 643 15.57 27.74 27.92
N ALA A 644 15.27 26.90 28.91
CA ALA A 644 16.12 26.71 30.07
C ALA A 644 17.46 26.05 29.73
N GLN A 645 17.49 25.12 28.77
CA GLN A 645 18.67 24.36 28.38
C GLN A 645 19.52 25.03 27.27
N ALA A 646 18.98 26.05 26.60
CA ALA A 646 19.64 26.68 25.45
C ALA A 646 21.00 27.33 25.83
N GLY A 647 21.16 27.88 27.02
CA GLY A 647 22.38 28.55 27.44
C GLY A 647 22.70 29.85 26.69
N VAL A 648 21.76 30.33 25.88
CA VAL A 648 21.83 31.61 25.14
C VAL A 648 20.47 32.33 25.30
N PRO A 649 20.41 33.65 25.11
CA PRO A 649 19.15 34.37 25.16
C PRO A 649 18.15 33.88 24.11
N VAL A 650 16.98 33.43 24.54
CA VAL A 650 15.90 32.93 23.68
C VAL A 650 14.61 33.69 23.96
N VAL A 651 13.90 34.11 22.93
CA VAL A 651 12.57 34.70 23.06
C VAL A 651 11.54 33.57 23.06
N ASN A 652 10.90 33.25 24.20
CA ASN A 652 9.87 32.23 24.29
C ASN A 652 8.46 32.85 24.15
N LEU A 653 7.81 32.57 23.01
CA LEU A 653 6.47 33.04 22.67
C LEU A 653 5.41 31.90 22.74
N ALA A 654 5.78 30.67 23.09
CA ALA A 654 4.88 29.55 23.15
C ALA A 654 3.76 29.75 24.18
N GLY A 655 2.52 29.55 23.77
CA GLY A 655 1.33 29.76 24.60
C GLY A 655 0.99 31.23 24.94
N ARG A 656 1.80 32.19 24.48
CA ARG A 656 1.66 33.62 24.81
C ARG A 656 1.16 34.49 23.63
N THR A 657 0.84 33.89 22.52
CA THR A 657 0.50 34.56 21.27
C THR A 657 -0.76 33.99 20.66
N THR A 658 -1.51 34.83 19.97
CA THR A 658 -2.61 34.41 19.09
C THR A 658 -2.04 33.81 17.78
N LEU A 659 -2.86 33.03 17.05
CA LEU A 659 -2.42 32.47 15.79
C LEU A 659 -1.97 33.53 14.78
N ARG A 660 -2.68 34.67 14.67
CA ARG A 660 -2.29 35.79 13.77
C ARG A 660 -0.93 36.40 14.15
N GLN A 661 -0.66 36.54 15.43
CA GLN A 661 0.63 36.99 15.92
C GLN A 661 1.76 36.01 15.59
N VAL A 662 1.51 34.70 15.77
CA VAL A 662 2.48 33.66 15.36
C VAL A 662 2.76 33.73 13.86
N LEU A 663 1.73 33.85 13.01
CA LEU A 663 1.91 34.00 11.56
C LEU A 663 2.71 35.27 11.22
N GLY A 664 2.48 36.37 11.94
CA GLY A 664 3.27 37.59 11.83
C GLY A 664 4.74 37.35 12.19
N VAL A 665 5.01 36.66 13.28
CA VAL A 665 6.39 36.28 13.70
C VAL A 665 7.06 35.39 12.63
N LEU A 666 6.33 34.35 12.15
CA LEU A 666 6.86 33.47 11.10
C LEU A 666 7.36 34.24 9.87
N SER A 667 6.64 35.31 9.46
CA SER A 667 7.03 36.10 8.28
C SER A 667 8.34 36.87 8.43
N HIS A 668 8.89 36.96 9.64
CA HIS A 668 10.18 37.60 9.93
C HIS A 668 11.33 36.62 10.19
N LEU A 669 11.05 35.31 10.15
CA LEU A 669 12.08 34.31 10.36
C LEU A 669 12.96 34.11 9.12
N SER A 670 14.25 33.96 9.37
CA SER A 670 15.21 33.54 8.33
C SER A 670 15.08 32.03 8.05
N VAL A 671 14.81 31.23 9.11
CA VAL A 671 14.53 29.80 9.00
C VAL A 671 13.68 29.34 10.21
N LEU A 672 12.80 28.36 9.99
CA LEU A 672 12.08 27.64 11.07
C LEU A 672 12.59 26.22 11.18
N ILE A 673 12.98 25.80 12.39
CA ILE A 673 13.29 24.40 12.73
C ILE A 673 12.08 23.85 13.48
N THR A 674 11.49 22.76 13.00
CA THR A 674 10.19 22.29 13.49
C THR A 674 10.04 20.77 13.38
N ASN A 675 9.23 20.21 14.24
CA ASN A 675 8.69 18.87 14.05
C ASN A 675 7.61 18.86 12.97
N ASP A 676 7.13 17.68 12.54
CA ASP A 676 5.90 17.55 11.73
C ASP A 676 4.71 18.10 12.51
N SER A 677 4.39 19.36 12.28
CA SER A 677 3.42 20.15 13.03
C SER A 677 2.60 21.10 12.16
N GLY A 678 1.56 21.70 12.74
CA GLY A 678 0.77 22.73 12.04
C GLY A 678 1.55 23.97 11.68
N LEU A 679 2.54 24.36 12.49
CA LEU A 679 3.40 25.53 12.23
C LEU A 679 4.34 25.28 11.03
N MET A 680 4.79 24.05 10.82
CA MET A 680 5.53 23.66 9.62
C MET A 680 4.77 24.04 8.34
N HIS A 681 3.49 23.65 8.26
CA HIS A 681 2.66 23.97 7.11
C HIS A 681 2.37 25.46 6.97
N ALA A 682 2.19 26.15 8.09
CA ALA A 682 1.98 27.61 8.10
C ALA A 682 3.23 28.34 7.57
N ALA A 683 4.42 27.97 8.01
CA ALA A 683 5.68 28.51 7.54
C ALA A 683 5.87 28.24 6.04
N ALA A 684 5.61 27.02 5.58
CA ALA A 684 5.65 26.65 4.17
C ALA A 684 4.71 27.51 3.31
N ALA A 685 3.47 27.71 3.77
CA ALA A 685 2.45 28.51 3.08
C ALA A 685 2.75 30.04 3.07
N LEU A 686 3.62 30.51 3.98
CA LEU A 686 4.16 31.87 4.01
C LEU A 686 5.47 32.01 3.22
N GLY A 687 6.03 30.91 2.68
CA GLY A 687 7.30 30.91 1.96
C GLY A 687 8.55 31.02 2.84
N VAL A 688 8.41 30.80 4.16
CA VAL A 688 9.51 30.81 5.12
C VAL A 688 10.37 29.56 4.91
N PRO A 689 11.72 29.70 4.86
CA PRO A 689 12.60 28.54 4.85
C PRO A 689 12.42 27.70 6.11
N LEU A 690 12.50 26.38 5.97
CA LEU A 690 12.29 25.52 7.14
C LEU A 690 13.08 24.22 7.08
N VAL A 691 13.42 23.70 8.27
CA VAL A 691 13.97 22.38 8.50
C VAL A 691 12.92 21.61 9.30
N ALA A 692 12.37 20.55 8.69
CA ALA A 692 11.30 19.75 9.26
C ALA A 692 11.80 18.36 9.65
N ILE A 693 11.60 17.99 10.93
CA ILE A 693 12.05 16.72 11.50
C ILE A 693 10.86 15.76 11.58
N PHE A 694 11.01 14.60 10.95
CA PHE A 694 9.97 13.59 10.86
C PHE A 694 10.34 12.31 11.61
N GLY A 695 9.37 11.80 12.38
CA GLY A 695 9.51 10.54 13.15
C GLY A 695 8.49 9.49 12.69
N SER A 696 7.34 9.42 13.39
CA SER A 696 6.35 8.36 13.21
C SER A 696 5.48 8.51 11.95
N THR A 697 5.54 9.64 11.25
CA THR A 697 4.70 9.97 10.10
C THR A 697 5.48 9.94 8.79
N ASP A 698 4.72 9.95 7.70
CA ASP A 698 5.26 9.87 6.35
C ASP A 698 5.36 11.28 5.75
N PRO A 699 6.56 11.82 5.48
CA PRO A 699 6.72 13.14 4.88
C PRO A 699 6.13 13.24 3.47
N TYR A 700 5.96 12.14 2.75
CA TYR A 700 5.27 12.16 1.44
C TYR A 700 3.78 12.44 1.57
N VAL A 701 3.16 12.13 2.71
CA VAL A 701 1.74 12.35 2.97
C VAL A 701 1.50 13.69 3.66
N THR A 702 2.37 14.06 4.61
CA THR A 702 2.19 15.23 5.48
C THR A 702 3.34 16.22 5.44
N GLY A 703 4.23 16.15 4.47
CA GLY A 703 5.37 17.07 4.38
C GLY A 703 4.97 18.51 4.04
N PRO A 704 5.88 19.49 4.21
CA PRO A 704 5.61 20.87 3.87
C PRO A 704 5.60 21.07 2.34
N VAL A 705 4.57 21.72 1.80
CA VAL A 705 4.52 22.09 0.39
C VAL A 705 5.35 23.37 0.17
N SER A 706 6.64 23.23 0.00
CA SER A 706 7.56 24.34 -0.17
C SER A 706 8.84 23.89 -0.88
N ARG A 707 9.36 24.73 -1.78
CA ARG A 707 10.71 24.56 -2.35
C ARG A 707 11.82 25.00 -1.39
N ARG A 708 11.47 25.61 -0.26
CA ARG A 708 12.39 26.10 0.77
C ARG A 708 12.28 25.27 2.05
N ALA A 709 12.17 23.96 1.89
CA ALA A 709 12.08 23.04 3.01
C ALA A 709 13.15 21.96 2.90
N THR A 710 13.84 21.70 4.00
CA THR A 710 14.68 20.51 4.20
C THR A 710 13.93 19.56 5.13
N ILE A 711 13.74 18.31 4.72
CA ILE A 711 13.12 17.28 5.53
C ILE A 711 14.21 16.34 6.03
N ILE A 712 14.30 16.16 7.35
CA ILE A 712 15.23 15.22 7.99
C ILE A 712 14.43 14.07 8.58
N THR A 713 14.79 12.85 8.24
CA THR A 713 14.12 11.63 8.72
C THR A 713 15.10 10.46 8.76
N HIS A 714 15.07 9.70 9.85
CA HIS A 714 15.82 8.46 10.04
C HIS A 714 14.85 7.28 10.21
N PRO A 715 14.26 6.77 9.08
CA PRO A 715 13.23 5.74 9.16
C PRO A 715 13.76 4.45 9.76
N GLN A 716 13.03 3.90 10.71
CA GLN A 716 13.26 2.58 11.32
C GLN A 716 12.42 1.52 10.61
N ASP A 717 12.58 0.24 10.93
CA ASP A 717 11.80 -0.85 10.34
C ASP A 717 10.28 -0.69 10.55
N CYS A 718 9.86 0.03 11.59
CA CYS A 718 8.47 0.35 11.86
C CYS A 718 7.96 1.62 11.16
N SER A 719 8.82 2.41 10.49
CA SER A 719 8.44 3.70 9.89
C SER A 719 7.78 3.53 8.51
N PRO A 720 6.74 4.32 8.23
CA PRO A 720 5.96 5.19 9.12
C PRO A 720 4.95 4.37 9.94
N CYS A 721 4.99 4.51 11.27
CA CYS A 721 4.11 3.72 12.16
C CYS A 721 2.81 4.44 12.52
N PHE A 722 2.72 5.76 12.35
CA PHE A 722 1.59 6.62 12.70
C PHE A 722 1.13 6.49 14.16
N ARG A 723 1.99 6.02 15.07
CA ARG A 723 1.69 5.90 16.49
C ARG A 723 1.87 7.24 17.19
N ARG A 724 1.11 7.48 18.26
CA ARG A 724 1.25 8.67 19.09
C ARG A 724 2.38 8.54 20.11
N THR A 725 2.64 7.31 20.55
CA THR A 725 3.70 6.91 21.47
C THR A 725 4.53 5.82 20.83
N CYS A 726 5.77 5.64 21.27
CA CYS A 726 6.71 4.66 20.72
C CYS A 726 7.16 3.66 21.79
N GLU A 727 7.17 2.38 21.45
CA GLU A 727 7.69 1.30 22.30
C GLU A 727 9.18 1.01 22.02
N GLN A 728 9.79 1.67 21.01
CA GLN A 728 11.17 1.47 20.54
C GLN A 728 12.06 2.70 20.79
N ASN A 729 11.86 3.38 21.91
CA ASN A 729 12.68 4.52 22.35
C ASN A 729 12.83 5.64 21.32
N TYR A 730 11.83 5.85 20.44
CA TYR A 730 11.79 6.96 19.48
C TYR A 730 13.01 7.06 18.56
N ARG A 731 13.66 5.94 18.19
CA ARG A 731 14.90 5.93 17.40
C ARG A 731 14.82 6.71 16.10
N CYS A 732 13.66 6.71 15.43
CA CYS A 732 13.43 7.53 14.23
C CYS A 732 13.60 9.05 14.46
N LEU A 733 13.55 9.50 15.71
CA LEU A 733 13.79 10.89 16.12
C LEU A 733 15.16 11.03 16.83
N THR A 734 15.51 10.11 17.72
CA THR A 734 16.77 10.19 18.46
C THR A 734 18.00 9.88 17.60
N ASP A 735 17.86 9.27 16.44
CA ASP A 735 18.95 9.08 15.50
C ASP A 735 19.21 10.34 14.64
N VAL A 736 18.28 11.32 14.59
CA VAL A 736 18.51 12.64 13.97
C VAL A 736 19.48 13.44 14.83
N SER A 737 20.65 13.79 14.31
CA SER A 737 21.68 14.51 15.04
C SER A 737 21.48 16.03 15.04
N VAL A 738 22.05 16.71 16.04
CA VAL A 738 22.09 18.18 16.12
C VAL A 738 22.86 18.75 14.92
N ALA A 739 23.97 18.12 14.54
CA ALA A 739 24.82 18.55 13.44
C ALA A 739 24.09 18.58 12.10
N GLU A 740 23.24 17.55 11.80
CA GLU A 740 22.42 17.51 10.57
C GLU A 740 21.42 18.68 10.52
N VAL A 741 20.72 18.91 11.64
CA VAL A 741 19.71 19.97 11.73
C VAL A 741 20.34 21.35 11.63
N ALA A 742 21.46 21.57 12.33
CA ALA A 742 22.21 22.83 12.29
C ALA A 742 22.79 23.10 10.89
N ALA A 743 23.39 22.10 10.24
CA ALA A 743 23.90 22.21 8.88
C ALA A 743 22.79 22.61 7.89
N ALA A 744 21.63 21.94 7.95
CA ALA A 744 20.47 22.29 7.11
C ALA A 744 19.97 23.71 7.37
N ALA A 745 19.95 24.16 8.63
CA ALA A 745 19.56 25.52 8.98
C ALA A 745 20.54 26.58 8.45
N ARG A 746 21.87 26.31 8.54
CA ARG A 746 22.91 27.20 7.98
C ARG A 746 22.78 27.40 6.47
N LEU A 747 22.45 26.35 5.73
CA LEU A 747 22.21 26.48 4.28
C LEU A 747 21.12 27.50 3.97
N TRP A 748 20.00 27.46 4.74
CA TRP A 748 18.91 28.42 4.55
C TRP A 748 19.25 29.83 5.03
N LEU A 749 20.04 29.95 6.10
CA LEU A 749 20.54 31.27 6.58
C LEU A 749 21.45 31.90 5.54
N ALA A 750 22.32 31.13 4.91
CA ALA A 750 23.21 31.61 3.85
C ALA A 750 22.48 32.03 2.56
N ALA A 751 21.37 31.37 2.24
CA ALA A 751 20.55 31.65 1.07
C ALA A 751 19.78 32.99 1.16
N GLY A 752 19.69 33.56 2.34
CA GLY A 752 19.08 34.89 2.61
C GLY A 752 17.54 34.92 2.48
N PRO A 753 16.89 36.00 2.91
CA PRO A 753 15.45 36.18 2.72
C PRO A 753 15.15 36.42 1.22
N VAL A 754 14.01 35.95 0.75
CA VAL A 754 13.49 36.33 -0.57
C VAL A 754 13.18 37.82 -0.55
N ARG A 755 13.83 38.59 -1.39
CA ARG A 755 13.48 39.99 -1.65
C ARG A 755 12.13 40.10 -2.36
#